data_96ae4f59827df07dd8b00f7f3620fc8b
#
_entry.id   96ae4f59827df07dd8b00f7f3620fc8b
#
_cell.length_a   1.000
_cell.length_b   1.000
_cell.length_c   1.000
_cell.angle_alpha   90.00
_cell.angle_beta   90.00
_cell.angle_gamma   90.00
#
_symmetry.space_group_name_H-M   'P 1'
#
loop_
_entity.id
_entity.type
_entity.pdbx_description
1 polymer ?
#
loop_
_entity_poly.entity_id
_entity_poly.type
_entity_poly.pdbx_seq_one_letter_code
_entity_poly.pdbx_strand_id
1 'polypeptide(L)'
;MIEKMQFVSITGPKADIDRVVDQYLSRYEIHLENALAQLQTLKTLTPYLQINPYKGLLAKALEYEKLLDSGNIQTKLTMTLDEAVALIESFDQQLTRINEQKKELEDQKKELEELLTQLEPFLSLDFDISRFLQFRYMTCRFGRISREYYNKFETYVYGSEETLFYPCQKNDRYIWGFYFCPTKVTDRIDAVYASMHFEQLDVPEKLYGIPSQVQAQLAGQLQQTEKELAKLQDTIAELLHKQGEKLYAATRKLESQSRNFDVRRLAACTKEDNREVFYILCGWMSVTDATAFQKEIADDQNLYCFVETDPYSTAHGEPPTKLKNPKIFRPFEMFVKMYGLPSYHEMDPTIFVALTYMFIFGAMFGDAGQGACLVIGGFLLYKFKKLDLAAIIGTAGIFSTFFGLMFGSIFGFEDVIPALWLRPVEAMSNLPFLGTLNTVFVVAIAFGMFLILITMIFHIINAVRMKDVEGIWFDQNAVAGLVFYGSLVAVIFLFMTGHTLPAGAVLGVMFGIPLVIIMLKEPLARMVKKESPVIEGSKGMYFVQSFFELFEVMLSYLSNTLSFVRIGAFAVSHAAMMEVVLMLAGAEAGSPNWIVVILGNIFVTAMEGLIVAIQVLRLEYYEMFSRFYKGNGRAFQPFLKKSKNK
;
A
#
# COMPACT_ATOMS: atom_id res chain seq x y z
N MET A 1 15.26 7.37 17.02
CA MET A 1 14.90 7.42 18.45
C MET A 1 13.39 7.50 18.61
N ILE A 2 12.83 6.82 19.61
CA ILE A 2 11.40 6.92 19.92
C ILE A 2 11.16 8.21 20.69
N GLU A 3 10.20 9.03 20.24
CA GLU A 3 9.83 10.29 20.90
C GLU A 3 9.06 9.96 22.19
N LYS A 4 9.40 10.63 23.29
CA LYS A 4 8.74 10.41 24.58
C LYS A 4 7.30 10.95 24.52
N MET A 5 6.32 10.13 24.90
CA MET A 5 4.89 10.44 24.91
C MET A 5 4.39 10.63 26.32
N GLN A 6 3.38 11.46 26.47
CA GLN A 6 2.62 11.67 27.70
C GLN A 6 1.13 11.51 27.42
N PHE A 7 0.42 10.89 28.33
CA PHE A 7 -1.02 10.79 28.28
C PHE A 7 -1.63 12.09 28.76
N VAL A 8 -2.59 12.60 27.99
CA VAL A 8 -3.21 13.90 28.21
C VAL A 8 -4.72 13.71 28.29
N SER A 9 -5.34 14.20 29.35
CA SER A 9 -6.79 14.27 29.50
C SER A 9 -7.22 15.72 29.50
N ILE A 10 -8.09 16.09 28.54
CA ILE A 10 -8.55 17.46 28.30
C ILE A 10 -10.04 17.51 28.61
N THR A 11 -10.44 18.41 29.51
CA THR A 11 -11.83 18.55 29.99
C THR A 11 -12.29 19.98 29.85
N GLY A 12 -13.50 20.16 29.33
CA GLY A 12 -14.14 21.49 29.19
C GLY A 12 -15.65 21.36 29.04
N PRO A 13 -16.39 22.48 29.02
CA PRO A 13 -17.84 22.50 28.80
C PRO A 13 -18.20 21.88 27.44
N LYS A 14 -19.26 21.08 27.38
CA LYS A 14 -19.67 20.36 26.17
C LYS A 14 -19.83 21.26 24.94
N ALA A 15 -20.35 22.49 25.12
CA ALA A 15 -20.55 23.42 24.02
C ALA A 15 -19.24 23.98 23.42
N ASP A 16 -18.14 23.90 24.15
CA ASP A 16 -16.87 24.55 23.80
C ASP A 16 -15.87 23.62 23.05
N ILE A 17 -16.25 22.39 22.78
CA ILE A 17 -15.36 21.39 22.16
C ILE A 17 -14.82 21.85 20.81
N ASP A 18 -15.63 22.51 19.97
CA ASP A 18 -15.22 22.98 18.65
C ASP A 18 -14.17 24.08 18.73
N ARG A 19 -14.35 25.03 19.63
CA ARG A 19 -13.36 26.09 19.88
C ARG A 19 -12.01 25.47 20.28
N VAL A 20 -12.03 24.51 21.19
CA VAL A 20 -10.82 23.87 21.70
C VAL A 20 -10.12 23.06 20.59
N VAL A 21 -10.90 22.37 19.77
CA VAL A 21 -10.34 21.62 18.63
C VAL A 21 -9.74 22.57 17.60
N ASP A 22 -10.43 23.64 17.24
CA ASP A 22 -9.98 24.59 16.20
C ASP A 22 -8.84 25.49 16.68
N GLN A 23 -8.91 26.03 17.88
CA GLN A 23 -7.91 26.98 18.38
C GLN A 23 -6.65 26.34 18.91
N TYR A 24 -6.78 25.21 19.62
CA TYR A 24 -5.68 24.58 20.33
C TYR A 24 -5.24 23.27 19.68
N LEU A 25 -6.12 22.26 19.60
CA LEU A 25 -5.71 20.91 19.16
C LEU A 25 -5.24 20.86 17.71
N SER A 26 -5.75 21.74 16.84
CA SER A 26 -5.30 21.83 15.44
C SER A 26 -3.82 22.23 15.27
N ARG A 27 -3.20 22.81 16.30
CA ARG A 27 -1.80 23.25 16.28
C ARG A 27 -0.80 22.20 16.74
N TYR A 28 -1.29 21.14 17.42
CA TYR A 28 -0.48 20.08 18.01
C TYR A 28 -0.79 18.73 17.39
N GLU A 29 0.19 17.83 17.43
CA GLU A 29 -0.01 16.46 17.04
C GLU A 29 -0.48 15.64 18.24
N ILE A 30 -1.75 15.27 18.26
CA ILE A 30 -2.34 14.42 19.29
C ILE A 30 -2.90 13.14 18.68
N HIS A 31 -2.51 11.99 19.25
CA HIS A 31 -3.13 10.70 18.99
C HIS A 31 -4.30 10.51 19.96
N LEU A 32 -5.53 10.78 19.49
CA LEU A 32 -6.71 10.66 20.31
C LEU A 32 -7.10 9.21 20.54
N GLU A 33 -7.48 8.90 21.75
CA GLU A 33 -8.02 7.63 22.20
C GLU A 33 -9.51 7.75 22.51
N ASN A 34 -10.20 6.61 22.52
CA ASN A 34 -11.58 6.59 22.97
C ASN A 34 -11.62 6.79 24.50
N ALA A 35 -12.08 7.95 24.95
CA ALA A 35 -12.10 8.32 26.36
C ALA A 35 -12.95 7.36 27.22
N LEU A 36 -14.03 6.77 26.66
CA LEU A 36 -14.83 5.76 27.37
C LEU A 36 -14.05 4.47 27.62
N ALA A 37 -13.23 4.05 26.66
CA ALA A 37 -12.40 2.84 26.81
C ALA A 37 -11.26 3.05 27.79
N GLN A 38 -10.73 4.27 27.87
CA GLN A 38 -9.62 4.61 28.77
C GLN A 38 -10.09 4.86 30.22
N LEU A 39 -11.30 5.34 30.42
CA LEU A 39 -11.86 5.73 31.72
C LEU A 39 -12.93 4.74 32.21
N GLN A 40 -12.79 3.46 31.94
CA GLN A 40 -13.77 2.39 32.31
C GLN A 40 -14.12 2.33 33.79
N THR A 41 -13.27 2.86 34.65
CA THR A 41 -13.51 2.92 36.11
C THR A 41 -14.63 3.87 36.52
N LEU A 42 -14.99 4.83 35.67
CA LEU A 42 -16.02 5.84 35.92
C LEU A 42 -17.36 5.46 35.26
N LYS A 43 -18.26 4.85 36.02
CA LYS A 43 -19.59 4.38 35.55
C LYS A 43 -20.55 5.49 35.11
N THR A 44 -20.21 6.76 35.35
CA THR A 44 -21.07 7.94 35.06
C THR A 44 -20.82 8.56 33.68
N LEU A 45 -19.88 8.04 32.92
CA LEU A 45 -19.54 8.58 31.60
C LEU A 45 -20.46 8.04 30.50
N THR A 46 -20.81 8.92 29.57
CA THR A 46 -21.61 8.60 28.39
C THR A 46 -20.86 8.98 27.11
N PRO A 47 -21.11 8.30 25.97
CA PRO A 47 -20.52 8.69 24.72
C PRO A 47 -21.07 10.05 24.25
N TYR A 48 -20.22 10.85 23.60
CA TYR A 48 -20.67 12.06 22.94
C TYR A 48 -21.39 11.69 21.65
N LEU A 49 -22.73 11.55 21.70
CA LEU A 49 -23.54 11.16 20.55
C LEU A 49 -24.02 12.41 19.79
N GLN A 50 -23.38 12.67 18.65
CA GLN A 50 -23.84 13.67 17.69
C GLN A 50 -23.50 13.23 16.26
N ILE A 51 -24.47 13.37 15.35
CA ILE A 51 -24.28 13.02 13.94
C ILE A 51 -23.53 14.17 13.27
N ASN A 52 -22.50 13.84 12.50
CA ASN A 52 -21.73 14.81 11.74
C ASN A 52 -22.56 15.35 10.57
N PRO A 53 -23.01 16.62 10.60
CA PRO A 53 -23.86 17.19 9.55
C PRO A 53 -23.12 17.42 8.23
N TYR A 54 -21.79 17.51 8.27
CA TYR A 54 -20.96 17.84 7.10
C TYR A 54 -20.58 16.62 6.27
N LYS A 55 -20.82 15.39 6.77
CA LYS A 55 -20.34 14.16 6.12
C LYS A 55 -20.97 13.92 4.74
N GLY A 56 -22.27 14.21 4.62
CA GLY A 56 -22.99 14.09 3.34
C GLY A 56 -22.49 15.08 2.29
N LEU A 57 -22.33 16.35 2.71
CA LEU A 57 -21.82 17.42 1.83
C LEU A 57 -20.36 17.16 1.43
N LEU A 58 -19.54 16.68 2.36
CA LEU A 58 -18.15 16.33 2.08
C LEU A 58 -18.03 15.18 1.06
N ALA A 59 -18.91 14.17 1.16
CA ALA A 59 -18.90 13.06 0.19
C ALA A 59 -19.17 13.55 -1.22
N LYS A 60 -20.18 14.43 -1.40
CA LYS A 60 -20.47 15.07 -2.69
C LYS A 60 -19.30 15.95 -3.16
N ALA A 61 -18.74 16.76 -2.29
CA ALA A 61 -17.61 17.64 -2.62
C ALA A 61 -16.37 16.85 -3.11
N LEU A 62 -16.07 15.71 -2.47
CA LEU A 62 -14.98 14.81 -2.89
C LEU A 62 -15.27 14.10 -4.22
N GLU A 63 -16.54 13.82 -4.53
CA GLU A 63 -16.95 13.29 -5.83
C GLU A 63 -16.71 14.31 -6.92
N TYR A 64 -17.06 15.56 -6.69
CA TYR A 64 -16.83 16.65 -7.62
C TYR A 64 -15.35 16.98 -7.80
N GLU A 65 -14.56 16.88 -6.73
CA GLU A 65 -13.09 17.05 -6.81
C GLU A 65 -12.45 16.03 -7.75
N LYS A 66 -12.97 14.80 -7.82
CA LYS A 66 -12.47 13.77 -8.75
C LYS A 66 -12.73 14.10 -10.23
N LEU A 67 -13.76 14.90 -10.51
CA LEU A 67 -14.07 15.38 -11.85
C LEU A 67 -13.15 16.54 -12.29
N LEU A 68 -12.44 17.16 -11.33
CA LEU A 68 -11.44 18.18 -11.61
C LEU A 68 -10.13 17.49 -12.00
N ASP A 69 -9.51 17.94 -13.09
CA ASP A 69 -8.14 17.57 -13.45
C ASP A 69 -7.17 18.12 -12.39
N SER A 70 -6.96 17.34 -11.32
CA SER A 70 -6.30 17.76 -10.06
C SER A 70 -4.78 17.93 -10.16
N GLY A 71 -4.23 18.12 -11.35
CA GLY A 71 -2.77 18.14 -11.59
C GLY A 71 -1.98 19.21 -10.83
N ASN A 72 -2.56 20.38 -10.45
CA ASN A 72 -1.82 21.46 -9.77
C ASN A 72 -2.69 22.61 -9.21
N ILE A 73 -3.88 22.35 -8.70
CA ILE A 73 -4.67 23.42 -8.08
C ILE A 73 -4.15 23.67 -6.65
N GLN A 74 -3.16 24.57 -6.51
CA GLN A 74 -2.77 25.15 -5.23
C GLN A 74 -3.55 26.45 -5.02
N THR A 75 -4.61 26.42 -4.20
CA THR A 75 -5.35 27.64 -3.88
C THR A 75 -4.88 28.24 -2.56
N LYS A 76 -4.70 29.56 -2.56
CA LYS A 76 -4.56 30.38 -1.36
C LYS A 76 -5.89 30.99 -0.90
N LEU A 77 -7.02 30.58 -1.50
CA LEU A 77 -8.34 31.07 -1.16
C LEU A 77 -8.74 30.56 0.24
N THR A 78 -8.97 31.46 1.16
CA THR A 78 -9.58 31.17 2.46
C THR A 78 -11.10 31.42 2.34
N MET A 79 -11.90 30.45 2.76
CA MET A 79 -13.36 30.49 2.68
C MET A 79 -13.97 30.22 4.05
N THR A 80 -15.08 30.88 4.38
CA THR A 80 -15.85 30.58 5.57
C THR A 80 -16.62 29.26 5.40
N LEU A 81 -17.09 28.69 6.51
CA LEU A 81 -17.83 27.42 6.45
C LEU A 81 -19.17 27.59 5.70
N ASP A 82 -19.88 28.67 5.98
CA ASP A 82 -21.21 28.95 5.39
C ASP A 82 -21.09 29.17 3.88
N GLU A 83 -20.03 29.87 3.44
CA GLU A 83 -19.75 30.06 2.01
C GLU A 83 -19.41 28.73 1.33
N ALA A 84 -18.66 27.84 2.00
CA ALA A 84 -18.32 26.53 1.47
C ALA A 84 -19.55 25.63 1.31
N VAL A 85 -20.44 25.62 2.30
CA VAL A 85 -21.70 24.86 2.26
C VAL A 85 -22.58 25.38 1.13
N ALA A 86 -22.84 26.72 1.08
CA ALA A 86 -23.66 27.33 0.06
C ALA A 86 -23.12 27.10 -1.36
N LEU A 87 -21.80 27.11 -1.54
CA LEU A 87 -21.16 26.87 -2.84
C LEU A 87 -21.37 25.42 -3.28
N ILE A 88 -21.15 24.44 -2.39
CA ILE A 88 -21.36 23.03 -2.72
C ILE A 88 -22.81 22.71 -3.01
N GLU A 89 -23.76 23.26 -2.23
CA GLU A 89 -25.20 23.07 -2.46
C GLU A 89 -25.65 23.68 -3.78
N SER A 90 -25.19 24.90 -4.11
CA SER A 90 -25.52 25.54 -5.39
C SER A 90 -24.94 24.81 -6.57
N PHE A 91 -23.71 24.27 -6.44
CA PHE A 91 -23.05 23.48 -7.46
C PHE A 91 -23.75 22.13 -7.68
N ASP A 92 -24.14 21.46 -6.58
CA ASP A 92 -24.91 20.22 -6.59
C ASP A 92 -26.24 20.38 -7.37
N GLN A 93 -26.98 21.46 -7.08
CA GLN A 93 -28.24 21.75 -7.78
C GLN A 93 -28.03 21.99 -9.28
N GLN A 94 -26.98 22.75 -9.65
CA GLN A 94 -26.68 23.02 -11.05
C GLN A 94 -26.28 21.73 -11.79
N LEU A 95 -25.38 20.94 -11.18
CA LEU A 95 -24.90 19.70 -11.80
C LEU A 95 -26.01 18.65 -11.93
N THR A 96 -26.85 18.51 -10.91
CA THR A 96 -28.00 17.59 -10.94
C THR A 96 -28.95 17.94 -12.08
N ARG A 97 -29.27 19.23 -12.25
CA ARG A 97 -30.12 19.68 -13.35
C ARG A 97 -29.53 19.40 -14.74
N ILE A 98 -28.22 19.62 -14.90
CA ILE A 98 -27.54 19.34 -16.18
C ILE A 98 -27.50 17.82 -16.44
N ASN A 99 -27.25 17.00 -15.40
CA ASN A 99 -27.23 15.55 -15.54
C ASN A 99 -28.62 14.97 -15.85
N GLU A 100 -29.71 15.53 -15.32
CA GLU A 100 -31.07 15.16 -15.68
C GLU A 100 -31.33 15.43 -17.16
N GLN A 101 -30.98 16.61 -17.65
CA GLN A 101 -31.10 16.96 -19.08
C GLN A 101 -30.25 16.06 -19.98
N LYS A 102 -29.01 15.78 -19.54
CA LYS A 102 -28.13 14.88 -20.29
C LYS A 102 -28.72 13.48 -20.40
N LYS A 103 -29.27 12.95 -19.31
CA LYS A 103 -29.90 11.62 -19.30
C LYS A 103 -31.09 11.57 -20.26
N GLU A 104 -31.94 12.59 -20.24
CA GLU A 104 -33.09 12.67 -21.16
C GLU A 104 -32.65 12.65 -22.62
N LEU A 105 -31.60 13.39 -22.98
CA LEU A 105 -31.04 13.38 -24.33
C LEU A 105 -30.33 12.05 -24.69
N GLU A 106 -29.69 11.40 -23.74
CA GLU A 106 -29.10 10.08 -23.93
C GLU A 106 -30.18 9.00 -24.19
N ASP A 107 -31.30 9.05 -23.47
CA ASP A 107 -32.44 8.18 -23.69
C ASP A 107 -33.08 8.45 -25.08
N GLN A 108 -33.23 9.70 -25.46
CA GLN A 108 -33.67 10.08 -26.81
C GLN A 108 -32.71 9.62 -27.91
N LYS A 109 -31.42 9.77 -27.73
CA LYS A 109 -30.40 9.27 -28.65
C LYS A 109 -30.53 7.77 -28.85
N LYS A 110 -30.67 7.03 -27.80
CA LYS A 110 -30.82 5.57 -27.83
C LYS A 110 -32.10 5.16 -28.59
N GLU A 111 -33.21 5.83 -28.33
CA GLU A 111 -34.47 5.59 -29.07
C GLU A 111 -34.30 5.85 -30.59
N LEU A 112 -33.62 6.94 -30.97
CA LEU A 112 -33.36 7.26 -32.38
C LEU A 112 -32.44 6.24 -33.06
N GLU A 113 -31.40 5.75 -32.34
CA GLU A 113 -30.50 4.71 -32.86
C GLU A 113 -31.25 3.37 -33.05
N GLU A 114 -32.14 3.00 -32.11
CA GLU A 114 -33.00 1.82 -32.22
C GLU A 114 -33.93 1.93 -33.42
N LEU A 115 -34.57 3.09 -33.63
CA LEU A 115 -35.46 3.34 -34.81
C LEU A 115 -34.69 3.28 -36.13
N LEU A 116 -33.47 3.82 -36.21
CA LEU A 116 -32.60 3.73 -37.38
C LEU A 116 -32.24 2.28 -37.72
N THR A 117 -31.93 1.48 -36.67
CA THR A 117 -31.64 0.05 -36.84
C THR A 117 -32.85 -0.73 -37.33
N GLN A 118 -34.06 -0.40 -36.82
CA GLN A 118 -35.33 -1.01 -37.30
C GLN A 118 -35.71 -0.57 -38.70
N LEU A 119 -35.27 0.61 -39.15
CA LEU A 119 -35.52 1.11 -40.49
C LEU A 119 -34.64 0.47 -41.58
N GLU A 120 -33.45 -0.03 -41.19
CA GLU A 120 -32.44 -0.59 -42.09
C GLU A 120 -33.02 -1.61 -43.11
N PRO A 121 -33.89 -2.59 -42.71
CA PRO A 121 -34.48 -3.55 -43.63
C PRO A 121 -35.37 -2.93 -44.73
N PHE A 122 -35.85 -1.71 -44.52
CA PHE A 122 -36.77 -1.03 -45.44
C PHE A 122 -36.10 -0.09 -46.43
N LEU A 123 -34.82 0.18 -46.30
CA LEU A 123 -34.10 1.19 -47.13
C LEU A 123 -34.11 0.91 -48.62
N SER A 124 -34.31 -0.36 -49.00
CA SER A 124 -34.47 -0.75 -50.43
C SER A 124 -35.83 -0.42 -51.04
N LEU A 125 -36.78 0.10 -50.23
CA LEU A 125 -38.13 0.41 -50.68
C LEU A 125 -38.25 1.88 -51.05
N ASP A 126 -38.75 2.15 -52.29
CA ASP A 126 -38.99 3.50 -52.81
C ASP A 126 -40.43 3.97 -52.61
N PHE A 127 -41.17 3.38 -51.68
CA PHE A 127 -42.59 3.71 -51.48
C PHE A 127 -42.91 3.84 -49.97
N ASP A 128 -44.05 4.48 -49.70
CA ASP A 128 -44.52 4.75 -48.36
C ASP A 128 -45.04 3.47 -47.69
N ILE A 129 -44.39 3.04 -46.58
CA ILE A 129 -44.73 1.84 -45.82
C ILE A 129 -46.17 1.91 -45.26
N SER A 130 -46.66 3.10 -44.91
CA SER A 130 -48.00 3.28 -44.34
C SER A 130 -49.11 2.82 -45.25
N ARG A 131 -48.91 2.93 -46.58
CA ARG A 131 -49.90 2.54 -47.58
C ARG A 131 -50.18 1.04 -47.58
N PHE A 132 -49.23 0.20 -47.28
CA PHE A 132 -49.40 -1.26 -47.19
C PHE A 132 -50.16 -1.70 -45.94
N LEU A 133 -49.96 -1.01 -44.84
CA LEU A 133 -50.63 -1.31 -43.59
C LEU A 133 -52.13 -0.89 -43.59
N GLN A 134 -52.53 -0.02 -44.55
CA GLN A 134 -53.91 0.50 -44.65
C GLN A 134 -54.76 -0.19 -45.71
N PHE A 135 -54.32 -1.31 -46.30
CA PHE A 135 -55.13 -2.04 -47.28
C PHE A 135 -56.44 -2.56 -46.69
N ARG A 136 -57.54 -2.30 -47.34
CA ARG A 136 -58.88 -2.64 -46.84
C ARG A 136 -59.25 -4.12 -47.02
N TYR A 137 -58.74 -4.75 -48.11
CA TYR A 137 -59.08 -6.13 -48.47
C TYR A 137 -57.91 -7.11 -48.39
N MET A 138 -56.74 -6.59 -48.09
CA MET A 138 -55.50 -7.37 -47.90
C MET A 138 -54.85 -7.06 -46.56
N THR A 139 -54.38 -8.09 -45.89
CA THR A 139 -53.57 -7.95 -44.69
C THR A 139 -52.10 -8.02 -45.07
N CYS A 140 -51.33 -7.08 -44.58
CA CYS A 140 -49.88 -7.03 -44.72
C CYS A 140 -49.22 -7.28 -43.38
N ARG A 141 -48.23 -8.15 -43.36
CA ARG A 141 -47.40 -8.41 -42.17
C ARG A 141 -45.95 -8.27 -42.55
N PHE A 142 -45.20 -7.67 -41.65
CA PHE A 142 -43.74 -7.58 -41.76
C PHE A 142 -43.08 -8.59 -40.84
N GLY A 143 -41.92 -9.12 -41.21
CA GLY A 143 -41.16 -10.01 -40.38
C GLY A 143 -39.88 -10.50 -41.05
N ARG A 144 -39.27 -11.48 -40.42
CA ARG A 144 -38.04 -12.09 -40.90
C ARG A 144 -38.13 -13.61 -40.91
N ILE A 145 -37.39 -14.21 -41.82
CA ILE A 145 -37.22 -15.66 -41.90
C ILE A 145 -35.73 -15.99 -41.95
N SER A 146 -35.31 -17.08 -41.31
CA SER A 146 -33.91 -17.54 -41.41
C SER A 146 -33.61 -18.00 -42.85
N ARG A 147 -32.42 -17.66 -43.35
CA ARG A 147 -31.97 -17.98 -44.71
C ARG A 147 -32.00 -19.51 -45.01
N GLU A 148 -31.79 -20.34 -43.99
CA GLU A 148 -31.84 -21.79 -44.12
C GLU A 148 -33.24 -22.31 -44.53
N TYR A 149 -34.28 -21.66 -44.02
CA TYR A 149 -35.67 -22.04 -44.31
C TYR A 149 -36.23 -21.35 -45.54
N TYR A 150 -35.62 -20.27 -46.00
CA TYR A 150 -36.16 -19.43 -47.08
C TYR A 150 -36.36 -20.21 -48.40
N ASN A 151 -35.43 -21.05 -48.83
CA ASN A 151 -35.55 -21.82 -50.08
C ASN A 151 -36.72 -22.82 -50.05
N LYS A 152 -36.96 -23.45 -48.90
CA LYS A 152 -38.11 -24.34 -48.69
C LYS A 152 -39.42 -23.57 -48.59
N PHE A 153 -39.36 -22.42 -47.94
CA PHE A 153 -40.44 -21.47 -47.81
C PHE A 153 -40.92 -20.96 -49.17
N GLU A 154 -40.01 -20.49 -50.04
CA GLU A 154 -40.31 -19.94 -51.34
C GLU A 154 -41.02 -20.99 -52.23
N THR A 155 -40.53 -22.23 -52.27
CA THR A 155 -41.13 -23.29 -53.04
C THR A 155 -42.55 -23.70 -52.53
N TYR A 156 -42.77 -23.71 -51.23
CA TYR A 156 -44.06 -24.07 -50.65
C TYR A 156 -45.11 -22.98 -50.81
N VAL A 157 -44.76 -21.71 -50.51
CA VAL A 157 -45.68 -20.59 -50.48
C VAL A 157 -46.19 -20.28 -51.87
N TYR A 158 -45.32 -20.24 -52.90
CA TYR A 158 -45.74 -19.95 -54.26
C TYR A 158 -46.42 -21.10 -54.99
N GLY A 159 -46.32 -22.32 -54.48
CA GLY A 159 -46.94 -23.51 -55.06
C GLY A 159 -48.35 -23.83 -54.57
N SER A 160 -48.74 -23.37 -53.38
CA SER A 160 -49.93 -23.92 -52.70
C SER A 160 -50.85 -22.92 -52.00
N GLU A 161 -50.45 -21.63 -51.86
CA GLU A 161 -51.22 -20.70 -51.03
C GLU A 161 -51.50 -19.34 -51.74
N GLU A 162 -52.64 -18.73 -51.34
CA GLU A 162 -53.05 -17.38 -51.82
C GLU A 162 -52.31 -16.28 -51.06
N THR A 163 -50.99 -16.23 -51.18
CA THR A 163 -50.14 -15.25 -50.52
C THR A 163 -48.97 -14.82 -51.41
N LEU A 164 -48.42 -13.64 -51.16
CA LEU A 164 -47.25 -13.12 -51.83
C LEU A 164 -46.27 -12.66 -50.78
N PHE A 165 -45.01 -13.14 -50.85
CA PHE A 165 -43.91 -12.65 -50.02
C PHE A 165 -43.00 -11.72 -50.83
N TYR A 166 -42.76 -10.52 -50.31
CA TYR A 166 -41.87 -9.53 -50.90
C TYR A 166 -40.64 -9.36 -50.02
N PRO A 167 -39.47 -9.87 -50.43
CA PRO A 167 -38.25 -9.69 -49.67
C PRO A 167 -37.71 -8.26 -49.82
N CYS A 168 -37.50 -7.58 -48.69
CA CYS A 168 -36.95 -6.25 -48.61
C CYS A 168 -35.44 -6.24 -48.49
N GLN A 169 -34.90 -7.06 -47.60
CA GLN A 169 -33.47 -7.15 -47.34
C GLN A 169 -33.05 -8.60 -47.14
N LYS A 170 -31.84 -8.93 -47.61
CA LYS A 170 -31.21 -10.25 -47.38
C LYS A 170 -29.84 -10.05 -46.75
N ASN A 171 -29.60 -10.69 -45.60
CA ASN A 171 -28.27 -10.77 -45.04
C ASN A 171 -27.84 -12.24 -44.85
N ASP A 172 -26.70 -12.49 -44.24
CA ASP A 172 -26.15 -13.85 -44.10
C ASP A 172 -27.02 -14.79 -43.24
N ARG A 173 -27.83 -14.24 -42.33
CA ARG A 173 -28.65 -15.03 -41.41
C ARG A 173 -30.15 -14.97 -41.66
N TYR A 174 -30.68 -13.80 -42.03
CA TYR A 174 -32.10 -13.54 -42.14
C TYR A 174 -32.46 -12.87 -43.44
N ILE A 175 -33.71 -13.10 -43.88
CA ILE A 175 -34.36 -12.39 -44.96
C ILE A 175 -35.57 -11.68 -44.38
N TRP A 176 -35.59 -10.36 -44.50
CA TRP A 176 -36.70 -9.53 -44.06
C TRP A 176 -37.63 -9.29 -45.25
N GLY A 177 -38.94 -9.27 -44.99
CA GLY A 177 -39.91 -8.99 -46.04
C GLY A 177 -41.32 -8.84 -45.51
N PHE A 178 -42.16 -8.43 -46.41
CA PHE A 178 -43.62 -8.37 -46.22
C PHE A 178 -44.28 -9.56 -46.84
N TYR A 179 -45.28 -10.14 -46.18
CA TYR A 179 -46.23 -10.96 -46.87
C TYR A 179 -47.59 -10.30 -46.90
N PHE A 180 -48.33 -10.62 -47.99
CA PHE A 180 -49.62 -10.09 -48.32
C PHE A 180 -50.57 -11.28 -48.43
N CYS A 181 -51.75 -11.17 -47.84
CA CYS A 181 -52.82 -12.19 -47.98
C CYS A 181 -54.20 -11.54 -47.96
N PRO A 182 -55.24 -12.14 -48.57
CA PRO A 182 -56.59 -11.66 -48.45
C PRO A 182 -57.06 -11.70 -47.01
N THR A 183 -57.76 -10.66 -46.54
CA THR A 183 -58.21 -10.52 -45.15
C THR A 183 -59.08 -11.70 -44.68
N LYS A 184 -59.77 -12.43 -45.58
CA LYS A 184 -60.61 -13.57 -45.25
C LYS A 184 -59.84 -14.83 -44.84
N VAL A 185 -58.57 -14.97 -45.19
CA VAL A 185 -57.73 -16.14 -44.97
C VAL A 185 -56.50 -15.82 -44.11
N THR A 186 -56.46 -14.65 -43.47
CA THR A 186 -55.31 -14.17 -42.67
C THR A 186 -54.88 -15.18 -41.61
N ASP A 187 -55.80 -15.68 -40.78
CA ASP A 187 -55.44 -16.59 -39.65
C ASP A 187 -54.78 -17.89 -40.15
N ARG A 188 -55.25 -18.40 -41.32
CA ARG A 188 -54.66 -19.58 -41.94
C ARG A 188 -53.25 -19.32 -42.46
N ILE A 189 -53.09 -18.20 -43.13
CA ILE A 189 -51.81 -17.80 -43.73
C ILE A 189 -50.81 -17.45 -42.62
N ASP A 190 -51.20 -16.72 -41.58
CA ASP A 190 -50.36 -16.42 -40.40
C ASP A 190 -49.87 -17.74 -39.73
N ALA A 191 -50.73 -18.75 -39.61
CA ALA A 191 -50.33 -20.07 -39.09
C ALA A 191 -49.31 -20.79 -40.01
N VAL A 192 -49.46 -20.68 -41.32
CA VAL A 192 -48.53 -21.26 -42.30
C VAL A 192 -47.15 -20.58 -42.18
N TYR A 193 -47.10 -19.25 -42.11
CA TYR A 193 -45.83 -18.52 -41.95
C TYR A 193 -45.18 -18.80 -40.61
N ALA A 194 -45.95 -18.85 -39.55
CA ALA A 194 -45.46 -19.25 -38.21
C ALA A 194 -44.85 -20.67 -38.19
N SER A 195 -45.49 -21.61 -38.90
CA SER A 195 -44.98 -22.99 -39.00
C SER A 195 -43.66 -23.12 -39.74
N MET A 196 -43.33 -22.14 -40.58
CA MET A 196 -42.07 -22.03 -41.31
C MET A 196 -41.03 -21.13 -40.62
N HIS A 197 -41.20 -20.87 -39.32
CA HIS A 197 -40.32 -20.05 -38.52
C HIS A 197 -40.18 -18.58 -39.01
N PHE A 198 -41.27 -18.06 -39.58
CA PHE A 198 -41.34 -16.64 -39.85
C PHE A 198 -41.67 -15.87 -38.57
N GLU A 199 -40.80 -14.98 -38.18
CA GLU A 199 -40.96 -14.11 -37.01
C GLU A 199 -41.64 -12.82 -37.44
N GLN A 200 -42.88 -12.62 -37.05
CA GLN A 200 -43.58 -11.36 -37.31
C GLN A 200 -43.01 -10.25 -36.43
N LEU A 201 -42.79 -9.08 -37.00
CA LEU A 201 -42.28 -7.89 -36.36
C LEU A 201 -43.28 -6.73 -36.59
N ASP A 202 -43.53 -5.98 -35.53
CA ASP A 202 -44.37 -4.77 -35.64
C ASP A 202 -43.54 -3.61 -36.18
N VAL A 203 -44.11 -2.85 -37.08
CA VAL A 203 -43.50 -1.64 -37.64
C VAL A 203 -43.99 -0.44 -36.85
N PRO A 204 -43.09 0.24 -36.07
CA PRO A 204 -43.49 1.44 -35.32
C PRO A 204 -44.08 2.54 -36.21
N GLU A 205 -45.09 3.25 -35.73
CA GLU A 205 -45.69 4.36 -36.44
C GLU A 205 -44.71 5.47 -36.86
N LYS A 206 -43.65 5.65 -36.04
CA LYS A 206 -42.56 6.61 -36.31
C LYS A 206 -41.76 6.28 -37.56
N LEU A 207 -41.87 5.07 -38.12
CA LEU A 207 -41.20 4.63 -39.36
C LEU A 207 -42.13 4.72 -40.60
N TYR A 208 -43.34 5.26 -40.46
CA TYR A 208 -44.25 5.44 -41.56
C TYR A 208 -43.77 6.57 -42.50
N GLY A 209 -43.77 6.31 -43.79
CA GLY A 209 -43.29 7.20 -44.81
C GLY A 209 -42.37 6.50 -45.83
N ILE A 210 -41.71 7.29 -46.69
CA ILE A 210 -40.69 6.79 -47.61
C ILE A 210 -39.39 6.56 -46.81
N PRO A 211 -38.84 5.33 -46.76
CA PRO A 211 -37.73 4.98 -45.88
C PRO A 211 -36.50 5.89 -45.96
N SER A 212 -36.14 6.30 -47.18
CA SER A 212 -35.00 7.22 -47.41
C SER A 212 -35.22 8.60 -46.78
N GLN A 213 -36.46 9.12 -46.81
CA GLN A 213 -36.81 10.41 -46.20
C GLN A 213 -36.87 10.28 -44.66
N VAL A 214 -37.44 9.19 -44.15
CA VAL A 214 -37.49 8.91 -42.69
C VAL A 214 -36.07 8.73 -42.15
N GLN A 215 -35.19 8.04 -42.86
CA GLN A 215 -33.78 7.90 -42.47
C GLN A 215 -33.10 9.27 -42.40
N ALA A 216 -33.26 10.12 -43.42
CA ALA A 216 -32.65 11.44 -43.39
C ALA A 216 -33.18 12.31 -42.24
N GLN A 217 -34.47 12.19 -41.90
CA GLN A 217 -35.08 12.92 -40.79
C GLN A 217 -34.57 12.41 -39.44
N LEU A 218 -34.55 11.10 -39.21
CA LEU A 218 -34.06 10.50 -37.99
C LEU A 218 -32.56 10.75 -37.80
N ALA A 219 -31.74 10.64 -38.84
CA ALA A 219 -30.32 10.97 -38.83
C ALA A 219 -30.08 12.44 -38.51
N GLY A 220 -30.91 13.34 -39.05
CA GLY A 220 -30.87 14.77 -38.72
C GLY A 220 -31.19 15.03 -37.24
N GLN A 221 -32.20 14.36 -36.68
CA GLN A 221 -32.55 14.45 -35.25
C GLN A 221 -31.44 13.88 -34.39
N LEU A 222 -30.87 12.73 -34.76
CA LEU A 222 -29.73 12.12 -34.01
C LEU A 222 -28.54 13.09 -33.96
N GLN A 223 -28.17 13.68 -35.11
CA GLN A 223 -27.07 14.65 -35.15
C GLN A 223 -27.35 15.90 -34.30
N GLN A 224 -28.60 16.34 -34.24
CA GLN A 224 -28.98 17.46 -33.39
C GLN A 224 -28.87 17.10 -31.94
N THR A 225 -29.39 15.94 -31.51
CA THR A 225 -29.27 15.43 -30.11
C THR A 225 -27.83 15.27 -29.72
N GLU A 226 -26.97 14.77 -30.61
CA GLU A 226 -25.51 14.66 -30.34
C GLU A 226 -24.85 16.02 -30.14
N LYS A 227 -25.23 17.03 -30.93
CA LYS A 227 -24.73 18.40 -30.76
C LYS A 227 -25.18 19.01 -29.45
N GLU A 228 -26.42 18.72 -29.01
CA GLU A 228 -26.94 19.20 -27.72
C GLU A 228 -26.24 18.51 -26.55
N LEU A 229 -25.97 17.19 -26.63
CA LEU A 229 -25.16 16.45 -25.65
C LEU A 229 -23.74 17.01 -25.56
N ALA A 230 -23.10 17.29 -26.70
CA ALA A 230 -21.75 17.88 -26.71
C ALA A 230 -21.74 19.27 -26.01
N LYS A 231 -22.75 20.13 -26.31
CA LYS A 231 -22.88 21.42 -25.61
C LYS A 231 -23.06 21.31 -24.13
N LEU A 232 -23.83 20.31 -23.63
CA LEU A 232 -23.97 20.08 -22.19
C LEU A 232 -22.65 19.60 -21.56
N GLN A 233 -21.88 18.76 -22.27
CA GLN A 233 -20.56 18.33 -21.82
C GLN A 233 -19.58 19.52 -21.71
N ASP A 234 -19.58 20.39 -22.74
CA ASP A 234 -18.79 21.62 -22.72
C ASP A 234 -19.20 22.54 -21.57
N THR A 235 -20.52 22.67 -21.31
CA THR A 235 -21.04 23.47 -20.18
C THR A 235 -20.58 22.92 -18.83
N ILE A 236 -20.56 21.59 -18.65
CA ILE A 236 -20.02 20.96 -17.43
C ILE A 236 -18.52 21.27 -17.30
N ALA A 237 -17.76 21.15 -18.38
CA ALA A 237 -16.32 21.43 -18.36
C ALA A 237 -16.03 22.90 -18.03
N GLU A 238 -16.79 23.84 -18.61
CA GLU A 238 -16.69 25.26 -18.30
C GLU A 238 -17.02 25.57 -16.82
N LEU A 239 -18.10 24.98 -16.27
CA LEU A 239 -18.48 25.14 -14.87
C LEU A 239 -17.37 24.62 -13.94
N LEU A 240 -16.82 23.45 -14.24
CA LEU A 240 -15.71 22.86 -13.48
C LEU A 240 -14.47 23.74 -13.57
N HIS A 241 -14.12 24.25 -14.75
CA HIS A 241 -12.96 25.14 -14.92
C HIS A 241 -13.14 26.47 -14.17
N LYS A 242 -14.32 27.08 -14.27
CA LYS A 242 -14.61 28.38 -13.66
C LYS A 242 -14.71 28.31 -12.12
N GLN A 243 -15.26 27.23 -11.58
CA GLN A 243 -15.52 27.09 -10.15
C GLN A 243 -14.53 26.13 -9.46
N GLY A 244 -13.65 25.43 -10.20
CA GLY A 244 -12.78 24.39 -9.69
C GLY A 244 -11.89 24.83 -8.54
N GLU A 245 -11.34 26.03 -8.62
CA GLU A 245 -10.49 26.58 -7.55
C GLU A 245 -11.28 26.82 -6.25
N LYS A 246 -12.50 27.38 -6.39
CA LYS A 246 -13.40 27.61 -5.25
C LYS A 246 -13.92 26.29 -4.67
N LEU A 247 -14.25 25.35 -5.55
CA LEU A 247 -14.71 24.02 -5.15
C LEU A 247 -13.64 23.28 -4.37
N TYR A 248 -12.37 23.33 -4.81
CA TYR A 248 -11.24 22.75 -4.09
C TYR A 248 -11.08 23.40 -2.70
N ALA A 249 -11.14 24.72 -2.61
CA ALA A 249 -11.07 25.44 -1.33
C ALA A 249 -12.22 25.07 -0.39
N ALA A 250 -13.45 24.95 -0.91
CA ALA A 250 -14.64 24.55 -0.16
C ALA A 250 -14.51 23.09 0.34
N THR A 251 -14.04 22.16 -0.50
CA THR A 251 -13.80 20.77 -0.13
C THR A 251 -12.79 20.68 1.00
N ARG A 252 -11.66 21.40 0.93
CA ARG A 252 -10.65 21.43 2.00
C ARG A 252 -11.19 22.01 3.31
N LYS A 253 -12.03 23.05 3.22
CA LYS A 253 -12.69 23.61 4.41
C LYS A 253 -13.66 22.64 5.05
N LEU A 254 -14.52 21.99 4.24
CA LEU A 254 -15.45 20.97 4.72
C LEU A 254 -14.73 19.73 5.26
N GLU A 255 -13.63 19.28 4.62
CA GLU A 255 -12.80 18.18 5.11
C GLU A 255 -12.22 18.49 6.49
N SER A 256 -11.68 19.69 6.68
CA SER A 256 -11.17 20.14 7.97
C SER A 256 -12.26 20.17 9.02
N GLN A 257 -13.40 20.74 8.69
CA GLN A 257 -14.52 20.90 9.64
C GLN A 257 -15.18 19.54 9.98
N SER A 258 -15.35 18.68 9.01
CA SER A 258 -15.87 17.33 9.25
C SER A 258 -14.93 16.51 10.13
N ARG A 259 -13.61 16.64 9.92
CA ARG A 259 -12.59 15.99 10.76
C ARG A 259 -12.61 16.55 12.18
N ASN A 260 -12.69 17.85 12.35
CA ASN A 260 -12.78 18.48 13.68
C ASN A 260 -14.05 18.02 14.42
N PHE A 261 -15.15 17.89 13.70
CA PHE A 261 -16.39 17.35 14.26
C PHE A 261 -16.26 15.88 14.71
N ASP A 262 -15.53 15.07 13.98
CA ASP A 262 -15.35 13.65 14.30
C ASP A 262 -14.54 13.40 15.58
N VAL A 263 -13.82 14.41 16.11
CA VAL A 263 -13.17 14.36 17.44
C VAL A 263 -14.18 14.01 18.53
N ARG A 264 -15.42 14.49 18.42
CA ARG A 264 -16.50 14.24 19.38
C ARG A 264 -16.78 12.74 19.58
N ARG A 265 -16.59 11.93 18.56
CA ARG A 265 -16.82 10.47 18.64
C ARG A 265 -15.86 9.76 19.60
N LEU A 266 -14.70 10.37 19.88
CA LEU A 266 -13.69 9.87 20.80
C LEU A 266 -13.85 10.46 22.20
N ALA A 267 -14.69 11.50 22.37
CA ALA A 267 -14.97 12.15 23.63
C ALA A 267 -15.97 11.35 24.47
N ALA A 268 -15.76 11.39 25.79
CA ALA A 268 -16.76 11.01 26.78
C ALA A 268 -17.41 12.27 27.36
N CYS A 269 -18.66 12.15 27.81
CA CYS A 269 -19.36 13.23 28.52
C CYS A 269 -19.69 12.80 29.94
N THR A 270 -19.57 13.75 30.89
CA THR A 270 -20.09 13.58 32.25
C THR A 270 -21.56 14.00 32.30
N LYS A 271 -22.38 13.28 33.12
CA LYS A 271 -23.76 13.63 33.37
C LYS A 271 -23.89 14.25 34.73
N GLU A 272 -24.56 15.42 34.79
CA GLU A 272 -25.03 16.05 36.00
C GLU A 272 -26.52 16.36 35.81
N ASP A 273 -27.38 15.96 36.76
CA ASP A 273 -28.84 16.09 36.69
C ASP A 273 -29.48 15.67 35.34
N ASN A 274 -29.02 14.53 34.77
CA ASN A 274 -29.43 14.02 33.46
C ASN A 274 -29.03 14.88 32.26
N ARG A 275 -28.18 15.91 32.42
CA ARG A 275 -27.61 16.72 31.33
C ARG A 275 -26.12 16.43 31.17
N GLU A 276 -25.67 16.37 29.96
CA GLU A 276 -24.23 16.25 29.63
C GLU A 276 -23.59 17.63 29.75
N VAL A 277 -22.71 17.82 30.74
CA VAL A 277 -22.17 19.14 31.10
C VAL A 277 -20.74 19.33 30.58
N PHE A 278 -19.88 18.34 30.78
CA PHE A 278 -18.47 18.41 30.39
C PHE A 278 -18.11 17.28 29.43
N TYR A 279 -17.21 17.61 28.49
CA TYR A 279 -16.55 16.58 27.66
C TYR A 279 -15.19 16.23 28.25
N ILE A 280 -14.73 15.00 27.99
CA ILE A 280 -13.39 14.52 28.29
C ILE A 280 -12.82 13.95 27.00
N LEU A 281 -11.68 14.48 26.57
CA LEU A 281 -10.86 13.95 25.47
C LEU A 281 -9.59 13.36 26.05
N CYS A 282 -9.24 12.15 25.64
CA CYS A 282 -8.02 11.47 26.04
C CYS A 282 -7.13 11.22 24.85
N GLY A 283 -5.82 11.30 25.03
CA GLY A 283 -4.87 11.00 23.96
C GLY A 283 -3.42 11.09 24.37
N TRP A 284 -2.56 10.79 23.41
CA TRP A 284 -1.12 10.81 23.58
C TRP A 284 -0.50 11.98 22.82
N MET A 285 0.35 12.74 23.46
CA MET A 285 1.14 13.82 22.88
C MET A 285 2.63 13.64 23.18
N SER A 286 3.50 14.24 22.34
CA SER A 286 4.90 14.32 22.70
C SER A 286 5.09 15.19 23.94
N VAL A 287 6.09 14.90 24.76
CA VAL A 287 6.41 15.71 25.97
C VAL A 287 6.56 17.19 25.61
N THR A 288 7.18 17.48 24.47
CA THR A 288 7.37 18.87 23.99
C THR A 288 6.05 19.53 23.63
N ASP A 289 5.16 18.83 22.93
CA ASP A 289 3.86 19.35 22.54
C ASP A 289 2.91 19.44 23.76
N ALA A 290 2.94 18.46 24.68
CA ALA A 290 2.13 18.48 25.90
C ALA A 290 2.48 19.66 26.81
N THR A 291 3.78 19.93 27.01
CA THR A 291 4.23 21.08 27.84
C THR A 291 3.92 22.42 27.17
N ALA A 292 4.01 22.52 25.83
CA ALA A 292 3.66 23.73 25.11
C ALA A 292 2.13 23.96 25.15
N PHE A 293 1.34 22.90 24.94
CA PHE A 293 -0.11 22.93 25.03
C PHE A 293 -0.58 23.36 26.43
N GLN A 294 -0.02 22.79 27.49
CA GLN A 294 -0.37 23.13 28.88
C GLN A 294 -0.08 24.61 29.20
N LYS A 295 0.99 25.18 28.66
CA LYS A 295 1.30 26.60 28.81
C LYS A 295 0.32 27.50 28.04
N GLU A 296 -0.08 27.10 26.83
CA GLU A 296 -0.99 27.87 25.99
C GLU A 296 -2.40 27.93 26.57
N ILE A 297 -2.86 26.87 27.25
CA ILE A 297 -4.19 26.82 27.87
C ILE A 297 -4.23 27.36 29.31
N ALA A 298 -3.08 27.71 29.90
CA ALA A 298 -3.02 28.18 31.30
C ALA A 298 -3.92 29.42 31.60
N ASP A 299 -4.16 30.26 30.59
CA ASP A 299 -4.96 31.44 30.69
C ASP A 299 -6.47 31.19 30.41
N ASP A 300 -6.86 29.98 29.97
CA ASP A 300 -8.24 29.63 29.64
C ASP A 300 -8.95 29.00 30.82
N GLN A 301 -9.82 29.78 31.47
CA GLN A 301 -10.54 29.35 32.69
C GLN A 301 -11.54 28.18 32.45
N ASN A 302 -11.93 27.94 31.22
CA ASN A 302 -12.92 26.91 30.87
C ASN A 302 -12.29 25.59 30.43
N LEU A 303 -10.94 25.51 30.33
CA LEU A 303 -10.24 24.33 29.82
C LEU A 303 -9.26 23.80 30.87
N TYR A 304 -9.42 22.53 31.20
CA TYR A 304 -8.54 21.84 32.12
C TYR A 304 -7.77 20.73 31.38
N CYS A 305 -6.47 20.69 31.57
CA CYS A 305 -5.61 19.66 31.01
C CYS A 305 -4.81 18.96 32.11
N PHE A 306 -5.06 17.69 32.27
CA PHE A 306 -4.26 16.82 33.10
C PHE A 306 -3.24 16.06 32.25
N VAL A 307 -1.96 16.16 32.61
CA VAL A 307 -0.86 15.47 31.94
C VAL A 307 -0.30 14.44 32.91
N GLU A 308 -0.34 13.17 32.53
CA GLU A 308 0.23 12.10 33.34
C GLU A 308 1.76 12.12 33.22
N THR A 309 2.44 12.19 34.36
CA THR A 309 3.89 12.31 34.40
C THR A 309 4.62 10.97 34.43
N ASP A 310 3.92 9.89 34.74
CA ASP A 310 4.53 8.54 34.77
C ASP A 310 4.39 7.85 33.39
N PRO A 311 5.49 7.77 32.60
CA PRO A 311 5.47 7.13 31.29
C PRO A 311 5.34 5.60 31.36
N TYR A 312 5.43 5.01 32.55
CA TYR A 312 5.31 3.57 32.80
C TYR A 312 3.96 3.17 33.39
N SER A 313 3.04 4.12 33.54
CA SER A 313 1.66 3.82 33.96
C SER A 313 0.99 2.94 32.91
N THR A 314 0.66 1.70 33.29
CA THR A 314 -0.10 0.78 32.44
C THR A 314 -1.60 1.04 32.46
N ALA A 315 -2.03 2.05 33.23
CA ALA A 315 -3.45 2.36 33.42
C ALA A 315 -4.18 2.69 32.11
N HIS A 316 -3.48 3.26 31.13
CA HIS A 316 -4.04 3.69 29.83
C HIS A 316 -3.53 2.89 28.62
N GLY A 317 -2.90 1.72 28.88
CA GLY A 317 -2.30 0.89 27.85
C GLY A 317 -0.93 1.37 27.37
N GLU A 318 -0.38 0.70 26.38
CA GLU A 318 0.93 1.06 25.84
C GLU A 318 0.87 2.34 25.00
N PRO A 319 1.79 3.32 25.22
CA PRO A 319 1.89 4.52 24.41
C PRO A 319 2.15 4.21 22.93
N PRO A 320 1.64 5.00 22.00
CA PRO A 320 1.95 4.84 20.58
C PRO A 320 3.40 5.26 20.30
N THR A 321 4.02 4.55 19.36
CA THR A 321 5.41 4.78 18.96
C THR A 321 5.48 5.79 17.82
N LYS A 322 6.27 6.86 18.03
CA LYS A 322 6.62 7.87 17.03
C LYS A 322 8.14 7.91 16.88
N LEU A 323 8.62 7.59 15.67
CA LEU A 323 10.04 7.64 15.35
C LEU A 323 10.47 9.07 15.03
N LYS A 324 11.61 9.48 15.59
CA LYS A 324 12.23 10.78 15.34
C LYS A 324 13.72 10.59 15.13
N ASN A 325 14.10 10.46 13.86
CA ASN A 325 15.48 10.21 13.48
C ASN A 325 16.10 11.41 12.74
N PRO A 326 17.45 11.55 12.77
CA PRO A 326 18.15 12.53 11.96
C PRO A 326 17.81 12.42 10.48
N LYS A 327 17.86 13.53 9.74
CA LYS A 327 17.43 13.60 8.34
C LYS A 327 18.10 12.58 7.41
N ILE A 328 19.36 12.21 7.70
CA ILE A 328 20.13 11.23 6.92
C ILE A 328 19.56 9.80 7.08
N PHE A 329 19.16 9.42 8.30
CA PHE A 329 18.66 8.08 8.62
C PHE A 329 17.14 7.95 8.48
N ARG A 330 16.45 9.07 8.36
CA ARG A 330 14.97 9.10 8.26
C ARG A 330 14.41 8.23 7.12
N PRO A 331 14.98 8.17 5.92
CA PRO A 331 14.47 7.29 4.86
C PRO A 331 14.43 5.82 5.28
N PHE A 332 15.36 5.36 6.11
CA PHE A 332 15.42 3.99 6.61
C PHE A 332 14.31 3.62 7.61
N GLU A 333 13.57 4.61 8.14
CA GLU A 333 12.35 4.34 8.90
C GLU A 333 11.32 3.55 8.10
N MET A 334 11.40 3.61 6.75
CA MET A 334 10.56 2.82 5.87
C MET A 334 10.75 1.32 6.12
N PHE A 335 11.98 0.84 6.27
CA PHE A 335 12.29 -0.57 6.53
C PHE A 335 11.78 -1.03 7.92
N VAL A 336 11.95 -0.18 8.92
CA VAL A 336 11.42 -0.44 10.27
C VAL A 336 9.89 -0.51 10.25
N LYS A 337 9.23 0.40 9.53
CA LYS A 337 7.76 0.39 9.38
C LYS A 337 7.23 -0.81 8.59
N MET A 338 8.02 -1.32 7.63
CA MET A 338 7.65 -2.52 6.84
C MET A 338 7.69 -3.79 7.67
N TYR A 339 8.66 -3.93 8.58
CA TYR A 339 8.72 -5.06 9.50
C TYR A 339 7.64 -4.96 10.60
N GLY A 340 7.46 -3.77 11.15
CA GLY A 340 6.58 -3.41 12.25
C GLY A 340 7.27 -2.37 13.14
N LEU A 341 6.51 -1.49 13.76
CA LEU A 341 7.08 -0.51 14.67
C LEU A 341 7.56 -1.17 15.97
N PRO A 342 8.68 -0.75 16.55
CA PRO A 342 9.09 -1.23 17.87
C PRO A 342 8.08 -0.80 18.94
N SER A 343 7.88 -1.61 19.97
CA SER A 343 7.12 -1.21 21.16
C SER A 343 7.71 0.05 21.78
N TYR A 344 6.90 0.80 22.49
CA TYR A 344 7.33 2.10 23.05
C TYR A 344 8.60 1.99 23.93
N HIS A 345 8.76 0.90 24.64
CA HIS A 345 9.91 0.66 25.55
C HIS A 345 11.13 0.04 24.86
N GLU A 346 10.98 -0.44 23.62
CA GLU A 346 12.06 -1.02 22.84
C GLU A 346 12.98 0.07 22.25
N MET A 347 14.16 -0.34 21.82
CA MET A 347 15.11 0.54 21.16
C MET A 347 14.71 0.74 19.69
N ASP A 348 14.86 1.95 19.20
CA ASP A 348 14.69 2.24 17.77
C ASP A 348 15.86 1.65 16.94
N PRO A 349 15.63 0.68 16.07
CA PRO A 349 16.68 0.04 15.28
C PRO A 349 17.11 0.85 14.05
N THR A 350 16.46 1.98 13.73
CA THR A 350 16.61 2.70 12.45
C THR A 350 18.05 3.02 12.11
N ILE A 351 18.84 3.52 13.08
CA ILE A 351 20.24 3.88 12.83
C ILE A 351 21.10 2.64 12.59
N PHE A 352 20.86 1.59 13.35
CA PHE A 352 21.57 0.31 13.21
C PHE A 352 21.29 -0.29 11.83
N VAL A 353 20.02 -0.39 11.45
CA VAL A 353 19.61 -0.87 10.13
C VAL A 353 20.20 -0.04 9.00
N ALA A 354 20.20 1.28 9.14
CA ALA A 354 20.79 2.15 8.11
C ALA A 354 22.26 1.83 7.88
N LEU A 355 23.04 1.67 8.96
CA LEU A 355 24.47 1.39 8.89
C LEU A 355 24.74 -0.02 8.34
N THR A 356 24.05 -1.04 8.88
CA THR A 356 24.22 -2.44 8.45
C THR A 356 23.74 -2.66 7.04
N TYR A 357 22.61 -2.07 6.65
CA TYR A 357 22.09 -2.15 5.29
C TYR A 357 23.07 -1.56 4.26
N MET A 358 23.54 -0.32 4.50
CA MET A 358 24.49 0.33 3.60
C MET A 358 25.78 -0.47 3.48
N PHE A 359 26.29 -0.98 4.61
CA PHE A 359 27.53 -1.75 4.64
C PHE A 359 27.40 -3.09 3.90
N ILE A 360 26.34 -3.87 4.21
CA ILE A 360 26.10 -5.19 3.61
C ILE A 360 25.81 -5.03 2.11
N PHE A 361 24.99 -4.05 1.72
CA PHE A 361 24.71 -3.76 0.31
C PHE A 361 26.00 -3.44 -0.45
N GLY A 362 26.83 -2.57 0.12
CA GLY A 362 28.11 -2.22 -0.49
C GLY A 362 29.07 -3.40 -0.62
N ALA A 363 29.11 -4.28 0.39
CA ALA A 363 29.94 -5.48 0.35
C ALA A 363 29.44 -6.52 -0.67
N MET A 364 28.13 -6.67 -0.84
CA MET A 364 27.53 -7.56 -1.83
C MET A 364 27.61 -7.03 -3.27
N PHE A 365 27.47 -5.73 -3.43
CA PHE A 365 27.44 -5.01 -4.70
C PHE A 365 28.63 -4.05 -4.81
N GLY A 366 29.84 -4.59 -4.73
CA GLY A 366 31.08 -3.84 -4.65
C GLY A 366 31.67 -3.45 -6.02
N ASP A 367 31.11 -2.43 -6.68
CA ASP A 367 31.65 -1.85 -7.90
C ASP A 367 31.65 -0.31 -7.82
N ALA A 368 32.82 0.31 -8.01
CA ALA A 368 32.98 1.75 -7.84
C ALA A 368 32.24 2.57 -8.91
N GLY A 369 32.18 2.10 -10.15
CA GLY A 369 31.50 2.79 -11.24
C GLY A 369 29.99 2.70 -11.13
N GLN A 370 29.47 1.52 -10.92
CA GLN A 370 28.02 1.27 -10.74
C GLN A 370 27.53 1.93 -9.44
N GLY A 371 28.30 1.86 -8.35
CA GLY A 371 28.01 2.55 -7.09
C GLY A 371 27.90 4.07 -7.26
N ALA A 372 28.81 4.68 -7.99
CA ALA A 372 28.74 6.12 -8.29
C ALA A 372 27.48 6.48 -9.11
N CYS A 373 27.08 5.64 -10.06
CA CYS A 373 25.82 5.81 -10.80
C CYS A 373 24.60 5.73 -9.87
N LEU A 374 24.58 4.80 -8.91
CA LEU A 374 23.52 4.69 -7.90
C LEU A 374 23.47 5.92 -6.98
N VAL A 375 24.63 6.50 -6.59
CA VAL A 375 24.69 7.74 -5.81
C VAL A 375 24.04 8.87 -6.59
N ILE A 376 24.49 9.13 -7.81
CA ILE A 376 24.00 10.23 -8.64
C ILE A 376 22.51 10.05 -8.93
N GLY A 377 22.12 8.88 -9.42
CA GLY A 377 20.71 8.56 -9.74
C GLY A 377 19.79 8.64 -8.52
N GLY A 378 20.21 8.07 -7.39
CA GLY A 378 19.44 8.08 -6.15
C GLY A 378 19.23 9.50 -5.61
N PHE A 379 20.26 10.32 -5.54
CA PHE A 379 20.13 11.71 -5.06
C PHE A 379 19.34 12.60 -6.03
N LEU A 380 19.49 12.44 -7.33
CA LEU A 380 18.67 13.16 -8.31
C LEU A 380 17.18 12.80 -8.16
N LEU A 381 16.87 11.52 -8.10
CA LEU A 381 15.50 11.04 -7.95
C LEU A 381 14.88 11.50 -6.61
N TYR A 382 15.65 11.47 -5.52
CA TYR A 382 15.22 11.99 -4.22
C TYR A 382 14.93 13.49 -4.27
N LYS A 383 15.77 14.27 -4.94
CA LYS A 383 15.59 15.72 -5.07
C LYS A 383 14.31 16.08 -5.86
N PHE A 384 14.02 15.35 -6.95
CA PHE A 384 12.87 15.65 -7.80
C PHE A 384 11.56 15.06 -7.26
N LYS A 385 11.57 13.81 -6.79
CA LYS A 385 10.34 13.10 -6.38
C LYS A 385 10.19 12.88 -4.87
N LYS A 386 11.22 13.18 -4.06
CA LYS A 386 11.23 13.00 -2.58
C LYS A 386 10.86 11.58 -2.14
N LEU A 387 11.27 10.57 -2.91
CA LEU A 387 11.03 9.16 -2.59
C LEU A 387 12.09 8.68 -1.60
N ASP A 388 11.68 8.14 -0.44
CA ASP A 388 12.61 7.64 0.58
C ASP A 388 13.48 6.48 0.06
N LEU A 389 12.94 5.61 -0.79
CA LEU A 389 13.69 4.53 -1.43
C LEU A 389 14.87 5.05 -2.27
N ALA A 390 14.68 6.18 -2.97
CA ALA A 390 15.75 6.77 -3.77
C ALA A 390 16.90 7.30 -2.90
N ALA A 391 16.58 7.84 -1.72
CA ALA A 391 17.62 8.24 -0.75
C ALA A 391 18.41 7.04 -0.22
N ILE A 392 17.72 5.92 0.06
CA ILE A 392 18.34 4.67 0.51
C ILE A 392 19.31 4.13 -0.57
N ILE A 393 18.87 4.05 -1.82
CA ILE A 393 19.71 3.60 -2.94
C ILE A 393 20.92 4.53 -3.10
N GLY A 394 20.73 5.84 -3.03
CA GLY A 394 21.83 6.80 -3.12
C GLY A 394 22.87 6.64 -2.01
N THR A 395 22.43 6.42 -0.76
CA THR A 395 23.33 6.20 0.38
C THR A 395 24.03 4.84 0.34
N ALA A 396 23.31 3.79 -0.09
CA ALA A 396 23.88 2.46 -0.30
C ALA A 396 24.94 2.46 -1.43
N GLY A 397 24.73 3.26 -2.49
CA GLY A 397 25.70 3.48 -3.55
C GLY A 397 27.04 4.05 -3.08
N ILE A 398 27.05 4.87 -2.00
CA ILE A 398 28.29 5.37 -1.40
C ILE A 398 29.14 4.21 -0.89
N PHE A 399 28.54 3.28 -0.17
CA PHE A 399 29.26 2.10 0.34
C PHE A 399 29.62 1.12 -0.78
N SER A 400 28.77 0.99 -1.81
CA SER A 400 29.12 0.23 -3.03
C SER A 400 30.35 0.81 -3.73
N THR A 401 30.45 2.12 -3.85
CA THR A 401 31.64 2.78 -4.39
C THR A 401 32.89 2.53 -3.51
N PHE A 402 32.71 2.60 -2.18
CA PHE A 402 33.80 2.34 -1.23
C PHE A 402 34.31 0.87 -1.36
N PHE A 403 33.42 -0.11 -1.32
CA PHE A 403 33.80 -1.50 -1.47
C PHE A 403 34.32 -1.82 -2.88
N GLY A 404 33.80 -1.14 -3.92
CA GLY A 404 34.33 -1.25 -5.27
C GLY A 404 35.79 -0.83 -5.37
N LEU A 405 36.20 0.22 -4.65
CA LEU A 405 37.62 0.61 -4.52
C LEU A 405 38.42 -0.41 -3.70
N MET A 406 37.82 -1.02 -2.67
CA MET A 406 38.47 -2.07 -1.87
C MET A 406 38.73 -3.33 -2.70
N PHE A 407 37.79 -3.72 -3.55
CA PHE A 407 37.88 -4.89 -4.42
C PHE A 407 38.61 -4.61 -5.74
N GLY A 408 38.79 -3.32 -6.11
CA GLY A 408 39.47 -2.89 -7.33
C GLY A 408 38.62 -3.01 -8.58
N SER A 409 37.26 -2.97 -8.48
CA SER A 409 36.35 -3.06 -9.61
C SER A 409 35.73 -1.71 -9.98
N ILE A 410 35.77 -1.36 -11.27
CA ILE A 410 35.06 -0.21 -11.87
C ILE A 410 34.36 -0.68 -13.14
N PHE A 411 33.01 -0.67 -13.15
CA PHE A 411 32.19 -1.19 -14.24
C PHE A 411 32.61 -2.60 -14.69
N GLY A 412 33.09 -3.43 -13.74
CA GLY A 412 33.60 -4.76 -13.96
C GLY A 412 35.06 -4.86 -14.41
N PHE A 413 35.73 -3.75 -14.73
CA PHE A 413 37.16 -3.78 -15.06
C PHE A 413 37.99 -3.85 -13.76
N GLU A 414 38.76 -4.92 -13.61
CA GLU A 414 39.62 -5.17 -12.45
C GLU A 414 41.07 -4.70 -12.67
N ASP A 415 41.45 -4.37 -13.91
CA ASP A 415 42.83 -3.93 -14.28
C ASP A 415 43.04 -2.42 -14.14
N VAL A 416 41.96 -1.62 -13.99
CA VAL A 416 42.02 -0.15 -13.95
C VAL A 416 42.48 0.36 -12.60
N ILE A 417 42.03 -0.29 -11.50
CA ILE A 417 42.41 0.08 -10.14
C ILE A 417 43.01 -1.12 -9.42
N PRO A 418 44.17 -1.01 -8.77
CA PRO A 418 44.69 -2.07 -7.93
C PRO A 418 43.74 -2.28 -6.75
N ALA A 419 43.36 -3.54 -6.46
CA ALA A 419 42.56 -3.86 -5.29
C ALA A 419 43.30 -3.42 -4.01
N LEU A 420 42.63 -2.61 -3.20
CA LEU A 420 43.20 -2.14 -1.91
C LEU A 420 43.15 -3.23 -0.82
N TRP A 421 42.26 -4.20 -0.95
CA TRP A 421 42.11 -5.27 0.05
C TRP A 421 42.23 -6.65 -0.58
N LEU A 422 41.20 -7.15 -1.26
CA LEU A 422 41.21 -8.46 -1.91
C LEU A 422 40.30 -8.47 -3.14
N ARG A 423 40.57 -9.37 -4.06
CA ARG A 423 39.67 -9.68 -5.18
C ARG A 423 38.71 -10.80 -4.79
N PRO A 424 37.38 -10.64 -4.91
CA PRO A 424 36.41 -11.61 -4.41
C PRO A 424 36.53 -13.01 -5.02
N VAL A 425 36.92 -13.13 -6.28
CA VAL A 425 37.05 -14.42 -7.00
C VAL A 425 38.35 -15.12 -6.66
N GLU A 426 39.49 -14.40 -6.59
CA GLU A 426 40.85 -14.98 -6.49
C GLU A 426 41.29 -15.25 -5.03
N ALA A 427 40.70 -14.54 -4.05
CA ALA A 427 41.18 -14.61 -2.68
C ALA A 427 40.83 -15.94 -2.01
N MET A 428 41.85 -16.79 -1.77
CA MET A 428 41.72 -18.07 -1.09
C MET A 428 42.46 -18.08 0.22
N SER A 429 41.84 -18.60 1.28
CA SER A 429 42.42 -18.81 2.59
C SER A 429 42.47 -20.29 2.92
N ASN A 430 43.62 -20.78 3.39
CA ASN A 430 43.77 -22.13 3.89
C ASN A 430 43.30 -22.20 5.34
N LEU A 431 42.21 -22.92 5.56
CA LEU A 431 41.67 -23.13 6.90
C LEU A 431 42.09 -24.49 7.44
N PRO A 432 42.59 -24.58 8.68
CA PRO A 432 42.83 -25.85 9.34
C PRO A 432 41.54 -26.66 9.34
N PHE A 433 41.57 -27.90 8.87
CA PHE A 433 40.42 -28.83 8.84
C PHE A 433 39.40 -28.65 7.69
N LEU A 434 39.13 -27.43 7.19
CA LEU A 434 38.15 -27.15 6.12
C LEU A 434 38.75 -27.02 4.72
N GLY A 435 40.11 -27.01 4.64
CA GLY A 435 40.83 -26.84 3.36
C GLY A 435 40.86 -25.40 2.86
N THR A 436 40.92 -25.23 1.53
CA THR A 436 40.94 -23.89 0.92
C THR A 436 39.54 -23.37 0.73
N LEU A 437 39.18 -22.27 1.38
CA LEU A 437 37.92 -21.55 1.20
C LEU A 437 38.18 -20.12 0.71
N ASN A 438 37.24 -19.59 -0.04
CA ASN A 438 37.33 -18.20 -0.44
C ASN A 438 37.27 -17.28 0.80
N THR A 439 38.23 -16.36 0.90
CA THR A 439 38.41 -15.46 2.03
C THR A 439 37.19 -14.60 2.30
N VAL A 440 36.45 -14.21 1.25
CA VAL A 440 35.25 -13.39 1.39
C VAL A 440 34.16 -14.08 2.20
N PHE A 441 33.98 -15.40 2.05
CA PHE A 441 33.03 -16.17 2.86
C PHE A 441 33.41 -16.20 4.32
N VAL A 442 34.69 -16.39 4.62
CA VAL A 442 35.19 -16.41 6.00
C VAL A 442 34.97 -15.06 6.69
N VAL A 443 35.29 -13.98 5.99
CA VAL A 443 35.05 -12.62 6.48
C VAL A 443 33.56 -12.33 6.65
N ALA A 444 32.72 -12.76 5.70
CA ALA A 444 31.27 -12.60 5.79
C ALA A 444 30.67 -13.34 7.02
N ILE A 445 31.11 -14.56 7.29
CA ILE A 445 30.68 -15.32 8.48
C ILE A 445 31.16 -14.61 9.75
N ALA A 446 32.43 -14.19 9.82
CA ALA A 446 32.97 -13.48 10.98
C ALA A 446 32.22 -12.16 11.24
N PHE A 447 31.91 -11.41 10.21
CA PHE A 447 31.07 -10.20 10.29
C PHE A 447 29.66 -10.54 10.78
N GLY A 448 29.04 -11.61 10.28
CA GLY A 448 27.75 -12.10 10.73
C GLY A 448 27.73 -12.48 12.20
N MET A 449 28.75 -13.20 12.67
CA MET A 449 28.91 -13.54 14.11
C MET A 449 28.98 -12.27 14.98
N PHE A 450 29.73 -11.27 14.52
CA PHE A 450 29.83 -9.98 15.19
C PHE A 450 28.47 -9.27 15.28
N LEU A 451 27.72 -9.23 14.19
CA LEU A 451 26.38 -8.63 14.16
C LEU A 451 25.40 -9.37 15.09
N ILE A 452 25.44 -10.71 15.12
CA ILE A 452 24.61 -11.51 16.02
C ILE A 452 24.91 -11.15 17.48
N LEU A 453 26.18 -11.01 17.89
CA LEU A 453 26.53 -10.59 19.24
C LEU A 453 25.99 -9.20 19.58
N ILE A 454 26.04 -8.25 18.66
CA ILE A 454 25.46 -6.92 18.85
C ILE A 454 23.94 -7.00 19.02
N THR A 455 23.24 -7.80 18.21
CA THR A 455 21.78 -7.93 18.32
C THR A 455 21.36 -8.60 19.64
N MET A 456 22.14 -9.53 20.17
CA MET A 456 21.92 -10.10 21.49
C MET A 456 22.11 -9.04 22.61
N ILE A 457 23.09 -8.16 22.48
CA ILE A 457 23.25 -7.04 23.42
C ILE A 457 22.03 -6.10 23.33
N PHE A 458 21.52 -5.82 22.15
CA PHE A 458 20.31 -5.01 22.01
C PHE A 458 19.08 -5.68 22.62
N HIS A 459 18.97 -7.01 22.51
CA HIS A 459 17.92 -7.78 23.18
C HIS A 459 17.99 -7.59 24.71
N ILE A 460 19.17 -7.73 25.31
CA ILE A 460 19.37 -7.53 26.73
C ILE A 460 19.01 -6.09 27.14
N ILE A 461 19.40 -5.07 26.37
CA ILE A 461 19.05 -3.67 26.64
C ILE A 461 17.53 -3.49 26.64
N ASN A 462 16.84 -4.07 25.67
CA ASN A 462 15.39 -4.02 25.59
C ASN A 462 14.72 -4.74 26.77
N ALA A 463 15.17 -5.94 27.12
CA ALA A 463 14.67 -6.70 28.26
C ALA A 463 14.87 -5.97 29.60
N VAL A 464 16.01 -5.30 29.79
CA VAL A 464 16.26 -4.46 30.97
C VAL A 464 15.29 -3.28 31.03
N ARG A 465 15.01 -2.62 29.91
CA ARG A 465 14.02 -1.52 29.84
C ARG A 465 12.61 -2.01 30.17
N MET A 466 12.24 -3.21 29.71
CA MET A 466 10.94 -3.81 29.96
C MET A 466 10.86 -4.49 31.34
N LYS A 467 11.95 -4.55 32.08
CA LYS A 467 12.09 -5.25 33.39
C LYS A 467 11.71 -6.74 33.30
N ASP A 468 11.95 -7.36 32.17
CA ASP A 468 11.69 -8.77 31.93
C ASP A 468 12.90 -9.61 32.37
N VAL A 469 12.77 -10.28 33.52
CA VAL A 469 13.84 -11.09 34.10
C VAL A 469 14.22 -12.29 33.22
N GLU A 470 13.25 -12.90 32.57
CA GLU A 470 13.48 -14.03 31.68
C GLU A 470 14.30 -13.60 30.48
N GLY A 471 13.86 -12.51 29.77
CA GLY A 471 14.56 -11.93 28.65
C GLY A 471 15.95 -11.35 28.97
N ILE A 472 16.23 -11.01 30.25
CA ILE A 472 17.58 -10.54 30.67
C ILE A 472 18.56 -11.71 30.82
N TRP A 473 18.16 -12.78 31.52
CA TRP A 473 19.10 -13.79 32.02
C TRP A 473 19.01 -15.14 31.30
N PHE A 474 17.82 -15.65 31.01
CA PHE A 474 17.56 -17.06 30.75
C PHE A 474 17.22 -17.39 29.29
N ASP A 475 16.77 -16.41 28.48
CA ASP A 475 16.39 -16.65 27.11
C ASP A 475 17.61 -16.91 26.20
N GLN A 476 17.36 -17.50 25.04
CA GLN A 476 18.35 -17.78 23.99
C GLN A 476 19.12 -16.52 23.52
N ASN A 477 18.49 -15.36 23.48
CA ASN A 477 19.13 -14.10 23.09
C ASN A 477 19.57 -13.25 24.32
N ALA A 478 19.36 -13.77 25.53
CA ALA A 478 19.72 -13.16 26.79
C ALA A 478 21.22 -13.37 27.17
N VAL A 479 21.57 -13.07 28.39
CA VAL A 479 22.94 -13.24 28.90
C VAL A 479 23.42 -14.68 28.75
N ALA A 480 22.59 -15.70 29.05
CA ALA A 480 22.94 -17.10 28.88
C ALA A 480 23.30 -17.44 27.42
N GLY A 481 22.46 -16.99 26.44
CA GLY A 481 22.71 -17.15 25.03
C GLY A 481 23.95 -16.38 24.55
N LEU A 482 24.17 -15.15 25.06
CA LEU A 482 25.34 -14.34 24.74
C LEU A 482 26.64 -15.00 25.19
N VAL A 483 26.65 -15.59 26.42
CA VAL A 483 27.81 -16.32 26.92
C VAL A 483 28.07 -17.56 26.09
N PHE A 484 27.05 -18.34 25.76
CA PHE A 484 27.19 -19.54 24.92
C PHE A 484 27.71 -19.20 23.53
N TYR A 485 27.06 -18.29 22.82
CA TYR A 485 27.42 -17.92 21.44
C TYR A 485 28.76 -17.16 21.39
N GLY A 486 29.02 -16.28 22.36
CA GLY A 486 30.28 -15.56 22.47
C GLY A 486 31.47 -16.54 22.76
N SER A 487 31.26 -17.56 23.60
CA SER A 487 32.23 -18.62 23.81
C SER A 487 32.52 -19.41 22.54
N LEU A 488 31.47 -19.72 21.75
CA LEU A 488 31.61 -20.41 20.48
C LEU A 488 32.45 -19.58 19.49
N VAL A 489 32.12 -18.28 19.36
CA VAL A 489 32.87 -17.36 18.48
C VAL A 489 34.32 -17.24 18.94
N ALA A 490 34.58 -17.12 20.25
CA ALA A 490 35.94 -17.06 20.81
C ALA A 490 36.75 -18.32 20.54
N VAL A 491 36.15 -19.50 20.67
CA VAL A 491 36.79 -20.79 20.35
C VAL A 491 37.14 -20.90 18.88
N ILE A 492 36.19 -20.52 18.00
CA ILE A 492 36.43 -20.51 16.55
C ILE A 492 37.57 -19.54 16.20
N PHE A 493 37.57 -18.34 16.79
CA PHE A 493 38.60 -17.33 16.55
C PHE A 493 39.99 -17.82 17.02
N LEU A 494 40.10 -18.41 18.24
CA LEU A 494 41.36 -18.97 18.72
C LEU A 494 41.85 -20.12 17.84
N PHE A 495 40.95 -20.97 17.39
CA PHE A 495 41.29 -22.08 16.53
C PHE A 495 41.82 -21.58 15.15
N MET A 496 41.18 -20.57 14.59
CA MET A 496 41.59 -19.95 13.33
C MET A 496 42.93 -19.23 13.40
N THR A 497 43.23 -18.63 14.54
CA THR A 497 44.53 -17.92 14.78
C THR A 497 45.65 -18.86 15.21
N GLY A 498 45.39 -20.18 15.32
CA GLY A 498 46.40 -21.19 15.71
C GLY A 498 46.82 -21.16 17.16
N HIS A 499 46.05 -20.48 18.03
CA HIS A 499 46.31 -20.48 19.48
C HIS A 499 45.79 -21.76 20.11
N THR A 500 46.41 -22.15 21.25
CA THR A 500 45.98 -23.32 22.03
C THR A 500 44.58 -23.14 22.57
N LEU A 501 43.73 -24.13 22.35
CA LEU A 501 42.36 -24.14 22.87
C LEU A 501 42.39 -24.28 24.41
N PRO A 502 41.42 -23.68 25.12
CA PRO A 502 41.25 -23.87 26.55
C PRO A 502 41.10 -25.33 26.91
N ALA A 503 41.48 -25.69 28.17
CA ALA A 503 41.35 -27.04 28.67
C ALA A 503 39.90 -27.56 28.53
N GLY A 504 39.71 -28.85 28.21
CA GLY A 504 38.39 -29.46 27.98
C GLY A 504 37.39 -29.24 29.11
N ALA A 505 37.85 -29.17 30.38
CA ALA A 505 36.99 -28.82 31.50
C ALA A 505 36.44 -27.40 31.45
N VAL A 506 37.25 -26.41 30.97
CA VAL A 506 36.81 -25.02 30.83
C VAL A 506 35.78 -24.92 29.70
N LEU A 507 35.99 -25.61 28.58
CA LEU A 507 35.02 -25.69 27.47
C LEU A 507 33.70 -26.31 27.93
N GLY A 508 33.77 -27.41 28.73
CA GLY A 508 32.58 -28.06 29.29
C GLY A 508 31.75 -27.13 30.18
N VAL A 509 32.39 -26.30 30.99
CA VAL A 509 31.70 -25.28 31.80
C VAL A 509 31.15 -24.13 30.96
N MET A 510 31.94 -23.61 30.02
CA MET A 510 31.55 -22.49 29.16
C MET A 510 30.37 -22.80 28.26
N PHE A 511 30.23 -24.05 27.78
CA PHE A 511 29.09 -24.46 26.95
C PHE A 511 27.98 -25.10 27.78
N GLY A 512 28.30 -25.95 28.77
CA GLY A 512 27.30 -26.72 29.50
C GLY A 512 26.42 -25.87 30.41
N ILE A 513 26.98 -24.93 31.16
CA ILE A 513 26.19 -24.08 32.07
C ILE A 513 25.15 -23.23 31.30
N PRO A 514 25.51 -22.46 30.25
CA PRO A 514 24.51 -21.69 29.52
C PRO A 514 23.42 -22.55 28.86
N LEU A 515 23.76 -23.73 28.34
CA LEU A 515 22.78 -24.65 27.76
C LEU A 515 21.76 -25.14 28.79
N VAL A 516 22.22 -25.49 30.00
CA VAL A 516 21.31 -25.88 31.09
C VAL A 516 20.43 -24.71 31.53
N ILE A 517 20.97 -23.49 31.59
CA ILE A 517 20.21 -22.29 31.92
C ILE A 517 19.10 -22.02 30.86
N ILE A 518 19.43 -22.12 29.58
CA ILE A 518 18.46 -21.95 28.49
C ILE A 518 17.38 -23.03 28.56
N MET A 519 17.77 -24.30 28.81
CA MET A 519 16.83 -25.41 28.95
C MET A 519 15.85 -25.22 30.10
N LEU A 520 16.28 -24.60 31.18
CA LEU A 520 15.48 -24.36 32.41
C LEU A 520 14.97 -22.93 32.50
N LYS A 521 14.85 -22.20 31.37
CA LYS A 521 14.47 -20.77 31.32
C LYS A 521 13.18 -20.45 32.08
N GLU A 522 12.08 -21.19 31.84
CA GLU A 522 10.81 -20.98 32.52
C GLU A 522 10.81 -21.24 34.02
N PRO A 523 11.26 -22.42 34.50
CA PRO A 523 11.36 -22.66 35.92
C PRO A 523 12.24 -21.66 36.69
N LEU A 524 13.37 -21.27 36.08
CA LEU A 524 14.27 -20.29 36.68
C LEU A 524 13.65 -18.91 36.77
N ALA A 525 12.97 -18.47 35.69
CA ALA A 525 12.26 -17.18 35.63
C ALA A 525 11.15 -17.13 36.71
N ARG A 526 10.34 -18.18 36.84
CA ARG A 526 9.27 -18.28 37.85
C ARG A 526 9.80 -18.33 39.26
N MET A 527 10.91 -19.05 39.49
CA MET A 527 11.59 -19.06 40.81
C MET A 527 12.02 -17.65 41.21
N VAL A 528 12.62 -16.88 40.31
CA VAL A 528 13.04 -15.50 40.59
C VAL A 528 11.82 -14.57 40.81
N LYS A 529 10.73 -14.76 40.05
CA LYS A 529 9.46 -14.01 40.23
C LYS A 529 8.65 -14.48 41.46
N LYS A 530 9.06 -15.58 42.13
CA LYS A 530 8.34 -16.21 43.25
C LYS A 530 6.92 -16.66 42.90
N GLU A 531 6.71 -17.09 41.68
CA GLU A 531 5.44 -17.62 41.20
C GLU A 531 5.34 -19.14 41.44
N SER A 532 4.15 -19.64 41.74
CA SER A 532 3.90 -21.08 41.91
C SER A 532 2.65 -21.49 41.09
N PRO A 533 2.66 -22.65 40.41
CA PRO A 533 3.70 -23.71 40.40
C PRO A 533 4.90 -23.34 39.50
N VAL A 534 6.08 -23.82 39.89
CA VAL A 534 7.35 -23.57 39.17
C VAL A 534 7.35 -24.24 37.79
N ILE A 535 6.69 -25.38 37.64
CA ILE A 535 6.52 -26.12 36.38
C ILE A 535 5.03 -26.34 36.17
N GLU A 536 4.52 -25.91 35.03
CA GLU A 536 3.14 -26.18 34.59
C GLU A 536 3.04 -27.56 33.94
N GLY A 537 2.19 -28.45 34.48
CA GLY A 537 1.93 -29.78 33.92
C GLY A 537 2.87 -30.88 34.42
N SER A 538 3.04 -31.94 33.58
CA SER A 538 3.86 -33.09 33.90
C SER A 538 5.35 -32.74 33.76
N LYS A 539 6.16 -32.99 34.82
CA LYS A 539 7.61 -32.76 34.81
C LYS A 539 8.34 -33.49 33.66
N GLY A 540 7.87 -34.69 33.31
CA GLY A 540 8.45 -35.46 32.20
C GLY A 540 8.19 -34.83 30.84
N MET A 541 6.98 -34.32 30.62
CA MET A 541 6.62 -33.64 29.37
C MET A 541 7.42 -32.35 29.22
N TYR A 542 7.54 -31.56 30.27
CA TYR A 542 8.37 -30.35 30.30
C TYR A 542 9.80 -30.62 29.85
N PHE A 543 10.45 -31.66 30.44
CA PHE A 543 11.83 -31.99 30.11
C PHE A 543 12.01 -32.39 28.63
N VAL A 544 11.07 -33.17 28.08
CA VAL A 544 11.09 -33.55 26.66
C VAL A 544 10.92 -32.32 25.78
N GLN A 545 9.97 -31.46 26.11
CA GLN A 545 9.73 -30.22 25.34
C GLN A 545 10.96 -29.30 25.36
N SER A 546 11.51 -29.03 26.54
CA SER A 546 12.70 -28.18 26.71
C SER A 546 13.94 -28.73 26.00
N PHE A 547 14.07 -30.06 25.88
CA PHE A 547 15.14 -30.70 25.11
C PHE A 547 15.00 -30.40 23.61
N PHE A 548 13.78 -30.51 23.04
CA PHE A 548 13.54 -30.17 21.64
C PHE A 548 13.70 -28.68 21.36
N GLU A 549 13.23 -27.80 22.27
CA GLU A 549 13.47 -26.36 22.19
C GLU A 549 14.97 -26.03 22.19
N LEU A 550 15.75 -26.66 23.05
CA LEU A 550 17.20 -26.48 23.06
C LEU A 550 17.85 -26.90 21.72
N PHE A 551 17.40 -28.02 21.14
CA PHE A 551 17.88 -28.47 19.85
C PHE A 551 17.54 -27.46 18.74
N GLU A 552 16.33 -26.93 18.74
CA GLU A 552 15.90 -25.88 17.82
C GLU A 552 16.74 -24.61 17.96
N VAL A 553 17.04 -24.19 19.19
CA VAL A 553 17.92 -23.04 19.47
C VAL A 553 19.32 -23.26 18.88
N MET A 554 19.90 -24.42 19.03
CA MET A 554 21.23 -24.73 18.48
C MET A 554 21.21 -24.73 16.94
N LEU A 555 20.18 -25.31 16.33
CA LEU A 555 19.99 -25.26 14.87
C LEU A 555 19.80 -23.81 14.39
N SER A 556 19.05 -23.00 15.12
CA SER A 556 18.85 -21.59 14.81
C SER A 556 20.16 -20.80 14.84
N TYR A 557 21.02 -21.00 15.83
CA TYR A 557 22.34 -20.36 15.86
C TYR A 557 23.20 -20.72 14.65
N LEU A 558 23.24 -22.02 14.31
CA LEU A 558 23.99 -22.49 13.16
C LEU A 558 23.45 -21.93 11.84
N SER A 559 22.13 -22.05 11.62
CA SER A 559 21.46 -21.59 10.40
C SER A 559 21.63 -20.09 10.19
N ASN A 560 21.40 -19.28 11.25
CA ASN A 560 21.52 -17.84 11.17
C ASN A 560 22.97 -17.39 10.93
N THR A 561 23.96 -18.08 11.50
CA THR A 561 25.37 -17.80 11.23
C THR A 561 25.74 -18.11 9.79
N LEU A 562 25.30 -19.27 9.26
CA LEU A 562 25.53 -19.64 7.88
C LEU A 562 24.80 -18.75 6.88
N SER A 563 23.69 -18.12 7.24
CA SER A 563 22.96 -17.18 6.38
C SER A 563 23.83 -15.99 5.92
N PHE A 564 24.84 -15.60 6.70
CA PHE A 564 25.75 -14.51 6.34
C PHE A 564 26.73 -14.88 5.24
N VAL A 565 26.92 -16.17 4.91
CA VAL A 565 27.67 -16.62 3.73
C VAL A 565 27.15 -15.95 2.45
N ARG A 566 25.87 -15.62 2.42
CA ARG A 566 25.21 -14.93 1.32
C ARG A 566 25.90 -13.63 0.94
N ILE A 567 26.47 -12.90 1.90
CA ILE A 567 27.21 -11.64 1.63
C ILE A 567 28.38 -11.94 0.68
N GLY A 568 29.17 -12.96 1.01
CA GLY A 568 30.29 -13.36 0.14
C GLY A 568 29.82 -13.98 -1.18
N ALA A 569 28.74 -14.76 -1.15
CA ALA A 569 28.21 -15.39 -2.35
C ALA A 569 27.78 -14.36 -3.41
N PHE A 570 27.11 -13.28 -2.99
CA PHE A 570 26.71 -12.21 -3.91
C PHE A 570 27.91 -11.35 -4.36
N ALA A 571 28.90 -11.10 -3.49
CA ALA A 571 30.11 -10.40 -3.89
C ALA A 571 30.88 -11.18 -4.99
N VAL A 572 31.02 -12.49 -4.85
CA VAL A 572 31.64 -13.35 -5.87
C VAL A 572 30.78 -13.45 -7.13
N SER A 573 29.46 -13.57 -6.97
CA SER A 573 28.50 -13.63 -8.10
C SER A 573 28.54 -12.35 -8.93
N HIS A 574 28.63 -11.18 -8.28
CA HIS A 574 28.73 -9.90 -8.94
C HIS A 574 29.98 -9.81 -9.81
N ALA A 575 31.14 -10.14 -9.25
CA ALA A 575 32.40 -10.14 -9.98
C ALA A 575 32.35 -11.11 -11.18
N ALA A 576 31.86 -12.34 -10.98
CA ALA A 576 31.71 -13.33 -12.06
C ALA A 576 30.74 -12.88 -13.16
N MET A 577 29.63 -12.22 -12.79
CA MET A 577 28.65 -11.71 -13.75
C MET A 577 29.22 -10.57 -14.59
N MET A 578 30.01 -9.69 -13.98
CA MET A 578 30.72 -8.63 -14.69
C MET A 578 31.79 -9.15 -15.62
N GLU A 579 32.54 -10.20 -15.23
CA GLU A 579 33.46 -10.91 -16.08
C GLU A 579 32.80 -11.46 -17.35
N VAL A 580 31.61 -12.09 -17.21
CA VAL A 580 30.80 -12.56 -18.36
C VAL A 580 30.39 -11.41 -19.27
N VAL A 581 29.98 -10.27 -18.75
CA VAL A 581 29.63 -9.08 -19.55
C VAL A 581 30.84 -8.58 -20.34
N LEU A 582 32.01 -8.52 -19.72
CA LEU A 582 33.24 -8.08 -20.38
C LEU A 582 33.72 -9.10 -21.45
N MET A 583 33.56 -10.39 -21.17
CA MET A 583 33.88 -11.46 -22.16
C MET A 583 32.96 -11.33 -23.39
N LEU A 584 31.64 -11.13 -23.19
CA LEU A 584 30.68 -10.89 -24.29
C LEU A 584 30.99 -9.61 -25.07
N ALA A 585 31.54 -8.62 -24.41
CA ALA A 585 31.98 -7.37 -25.03
C ALA A 585 33.31 -7.51 -25.82
N GLY A 586 33.99 -8.65 -25.72
CA GLY A 586 35.29 -8.90 -26.38
C GLY A 586 36.44 -8.09 -25.75
N ALA A 587 36.33 -7.76 -24.45
CA ALA A 587 37.36 -6.93 -23.77
C ALA A 587 38.74 -7.60 -23.76
N GLU A 588 38.81 -8.94 -23.68
CA GLU A 588 40.07 -9.71 -23.76
C GLU A 588 40.79 -9.60 -25.13
N ALA A 589 40.03 -9.33 -26.20
CA ALA A 589 40.60 -9.18 -27.54
C ALA A 589 41.19 -7.76 -27.82
N GLY A 590 41.24 -6.88 -26.83
CA GLY A 590 41.87 -5.57 -26.89
C GLY A 590 41.00 -4.42 -27.45
N SER A 591 39.79 -4.67 -27.92
CA SER A 591 38.87 -3.65 -28.41
C SER A 591 37.43 -3.94 -27.93
N PRO A 592 37.05 -3.54 -26.70
CA PRO A 592 35.74 -3.84 -26.16
C PRO A 592 34.61 -3.11 -26.93
N ASN A 593 33.52 -3.85 -27.19
CA ASN A 593 32.32 -3.25 -27.73
C ASN A 593 31.58 -2.48 -26.62
N TRP A 594 31.76 -1.14 -26.61
CA TRP A 594 31.20 -0.26 -25.60
C TRP A 594 29.66 -0.31 -25.48
N ILE A 595 28.95 -0.63 -26.55
CA ILE A 595 27.49 -0.79 -26.51
C ILE A 595 27.13 -1.96 -25.60
N VAL A 596 27.82 -3.11 -25.76
CA VAL A 596 27.61 -4.32 -24.93
C VAL A 596 28.00 -4.02 -23.48
N VAL A 597 29.10 -3.33 -23.23
CA VAL A 597 29.53 -2.94 -21.88
C VAL A 597 28.48 -2.06 -21.20
N ILE A 598 27.99 -1.03 -21.89
CA ILE A 598 26.96 -0.12 -21.30
C ILE A 598 25.65 -0.85 -21.03
N LEU A 599 25.11 -1.58 -22.01
CA LEU A 599 23.86 -2.33 -21.83
C LEU A 599 23.99 -3.41 -20.77
N GLY A 600 25.10 -4.15 -20.73
CA GLY A 600 25.40 -5.16 -19.72
C GLY A 600 25.46 -4.55 -18.32
N ASN A 601 26.18 -3.42 -18.14
CA ASN A 601 26.24 -2.71 -16.85
C ASN A 601 24.87 -2.22 -16.41
N ILE A 602 24.06 -1.65 -17.31
CA ILE A 602 22.69 -1.22 -16.97
C ILE A 602 21.83 -2.42 -16.52
N PHE A 603 21.92 -3.53 -17.25
CA PHE A 603 21.16 -4.74 -16.95
C PHE A 603 21.58 -5.33 -15.59
N VAL A 604 22.89 -5.51 -15.36
CA VAL A 604 23.44 -6.03 -14.11
C VAL A 604 23.09 -5.11 -12.94
N THR A 605 23.32 -3.80 -13.08
CA THR A 605 22.99 -2.84 -12.01
C THR A 605 21.50 -2.87 -11.65
N ALA A 606 20.60 -2.96 -12.63
CA ALA A 606 19.16 -2.96 -12.36
C ALA A 606 18.71 -4.29 -11.74
N MET A 607 19.09 -5.41 -12.34
CA MET A 607 18.63 -6.73 -11.90
C MET A 607 19.30 -7.17 -10.60
N GLU A 608 20.63 -7.14 -10.58
CA GLU A 608 21.39 -7.60 -9.42
C GLU A 608 21.28 -6.63 -8.24
N GLY A 609 21.28 -5.31 -8.50
CA GLY A 609 21.04 -4.32 -7.47
C GLY A 609 19.71 -4.50 -6.76
N LEU A 610 18.64 -4.87 -7.49
CA LEU A 610 17.33 -5.21 -6.90
C LEU A 610 17.41 -6.49 -6.05
N ILE A 611 18.02 -7.54 -6.58
CA ILE A 611 18.16 -8.83 -5.87
C ILE A 611 18.96 -8.63 -4.58
N VAL A 612 20.11 -7.95 -4.66
CA VAL A 612 20.95 -7.64 -3.50
C VAL A 612 20.17 -6.83 -2.46
N ALA A 613 19.44 -5.79 -2.87
CA ALA A 613 18.61 -5.00 -1.97
C ALA A 613 17.61 -5.87 -1.17
N ILE A 614 16.95 -6.82 -1.85
CA ILE A 614 16.02 -7.76 -1.20
C ILE A 614 16.77 -8.73 -0.26
N GLN A 615 17.93 -9.23 -0.66
CA GLN A 615 18.69 -10.18 0.15
C GLN A 615 19.28 -9.52 1.41
N VAL A 616 19.67 -8.26 1.33
CA VAL A 616 20.07 -7.49 2.51
C VAL A 616 18.90 -7.29 3.48
N LEU A 617 17.71 -6.91 2.99
CA LEU A 617 16.51 -6.81 3.82
C LEU A 617 16.16 -8.12 4.49
N ARG A 618 16.34 -9.23 3.78
CA ARG A 618 16.12 -10.56 4.35
C ARG A 618 17.07 -10.84 5.52
N LEU A 619 18.36 -10.51 5.41
CA LEU A 619 19.31 -10.61 6.52
C LEU A 619 18.92 -9.73 7.70
N GLU A 620 18.50 -8.48 7.42
CA GLU A 620 18.06 -7.56 8.46
C GLU A 620 16.86 -8.10 9.26
N TYR A 621 15.85 -8.63 8.55
CA TYR A 621 14.59 -9.01 9.18
C TYR A 621 14.65 -10.36 9.88
N TYR A 622 15.26 -11.37 9.25
CA TYR A 622 15.21 -12.73 9.79
C TYR A 622 16.38 -13.06 10.73
N GLU A 623 17.58 -12.57 10.46
CA GLU A 623 18.77 -12.88 11.25
C GLU A 623 19.03 -11.85 12.35
N MET A 624 18.61 -10.58 12.17
CA MET A 624 18.87 -9.51 13.14
C MET A 624 17.62 -9.08 13.91
N PHE A 625 16.55 -8.59 13.24
CA PHE A 625 15.38 -8.04 13.93
C PHE A 625 14.67 -9.06 14.81
N SER A 626 14.44 -10.27 14.30
CA SER A 626 13.78 -11.35 15.02
C SER A 626 14.40 -11.66 16.37
N ARG A 627 15.66 -11.21 16.62
CA ARG A 627 16.38 -11.46 17.88
C ARG A 627 16.12 -10.42 18.94
N PHE A 628 15.91 -9.15 18.61
CA PHE A 628 15.91 -8.10 19.61
C PHE A 628 14.64 -7.24 19.66
N TYR A 629 13.72 -7.33 18.68
CA TYR A 629 12.43 -6.69 18.82
C TYR A 629 11.30 -7.40 18.05
N LYS A 630 10.06 -7.22 18.52
CA LYS A 630 8.89 -7.98 18.04
C LYS A 630 8.10 -7.28 16.94
N GLY A 631 8.29 -5.98 16.74
CA GLY A 631 7.58 -5.20 15.72
C GLY A 631 6.07 -5.04 15.97
N ASN A 632 5.61 -5.12 17.22
CA ASN A 632 4.19 -5.03 17.60
C ASN A 632 3.80 -3.67 18.16
N GLY A 633 4.65 -2.66 18.01
CA GLY A 633 4.39 -1.31 18.47
C GLY A 633 3.24 -0.64 17.73
N ARG A 634 2.46 0.15 18.44
CA ARG A 634 1.31 0.88 17.91
C ARG A 634 1.75 2.19 17.28
N ALA A 635 1.37 2.43 16.01
CA ALA A 635 1.76 3.65 15.30
C ALA A 635 1.09 4.91 15.91
N PHE A 636 1.88 5.96 16.11
CA PHE A 636 1.34 7.27 16.42
C PHE A 636 0.63 7.85 15.18
N GLN A 637 -0.68 7.99 15.27
CA GLN A 637 -1.52 8.57 14.22
C GLN A 637 -2.14 9.86 14.73
N PRO A 638 -1.60 11.04 14.38
CA PRO A 638 -2.20 12.29 14.80
C PRO A 638 -3.59 12.42 14.17
N PHE A 639 -4.58 12.69 15.00
CA PHE A 639 -5.95 12.90 14.56
C PHE A 639 -6.05 14.15 13.68
N LEU A 640 -5.38 15.21 14.09
CA LEU A 640 -5.23 16.44 13.34
C LEU A 640 -3.77 16.54 12.87
N LYS A 641 -3.55 16.65 11.57
CA LYS A 641 -2.21 16.93 11.05
C LYS A 641 -1.91 18.41 11.28
N LYS A 642 -0.78 18.68 11.91
CA LYS A 642 -0.26 20.04 12.10
C LYS A 642 -0.32 20.79 10.76
N SER A 643 -1.10 21.84 10.68
CA SER A 643 -1.10 22.72 9.50
C SER A 643 0.32 23.23 9.32
N LYS A 644 1.00 22.82 8.26
CA LYS A 644 2.27 23.42 7.89
C LYS A 644 1.98 24.84 7.43
N ASN A 645 1.95 25.78 8.37
CA ASN A 645 2.15 27.17 8.02
C ASN A 645 3.54 27.26 7.36
N LYS A 646 3.56 27.37 6.04
CA LYS A 646 4.72 27.79 5.29
C LYS A 646 4.86 29.30 5.39
#